data_45d1fc8c52e2b1e6c4c902a17055ae36
#
_entry.id   45d1fc8c52e2b1e6c4c902a17055ae36
#
_cell.length_a   1.000
_cell.length_b   1.000
_cell.length_c   1.000
_cell.angle_alpha   90.00
_cell.angle_beta   90.00
_cell.angle_gamma   90.00
#
_symmetry.space_group_name_H-M   'P 1'
#
loop_
_entity.id
_entity.type
_entity.pdbx_description
1 polymer ?
#
loop_
_entity_poly.entity_id
_entity_poly.type
_entity_poly.pdbx_seq_one_letter_code
_entity_poly.pdbx_strand_id
1 'polypeptide(L)'
;MPSRYFTVSLCAISVSLACSSTTFADDLHSQMLELNKLNDTFHSTSNRLALGQLTALTVLPADLSGNPASISMRSATQGIAVLQDRVYFSPAPYSAPQLQLLPNLLQQQSVTATPMANMAVGGQGAFGVVSYQTLPVAEQTENSKATLEGNTDSDYSVDMNWGVKQKEYGMILAVNYADNSGADHLLNGQDTDHQTTDILFKINAASLLGARSPQVTEFTYQFLDDDSYRSQLGLTQADWQQDPMSLYSATAADKHQGRHHKYQLSHQVTLNGGHKVTTDFYYQSYSQQLNQLNQFDGQMLDAQSLAALAAFERQPTVDGVSLASLQQDNDFSSFGAQTESVNQYGAHQIIYSARYHTDKAEMHFGEQQSLWQQDLSLVSDAQNALLAYTDDATAFTSAIDSLFNWDELQIKLALAYEQVSVNRKVDLAYVGLDAADFSDSDWMPQLGVLYDAGDWRFSTDIRRSWTAASAGNLEQEAQVSLQYQVSVQYASERFTGGIKTYVQDFDSLHVNCDAYTQCADSRLWVQGNVVDVLTKGVELNLGYQWDIGSVQLPLVLNYQYSNSEYQTNSCNEIQGCVVAGDRVAWLPEQQLHFSAGMKYAEYELNANVFYQSEREMGQFGAELQPIAVQWRVDLAANYHFDRHHEIYFRVENLLDESLVTTASNSGIRSENGRISYLGYQWRF
;
A
#
# COMPACT_ATOMS: atom_id res chain seq x y z
N MET A 1 7.91 24.30 -36.23
CA MET A 1 8.45 25.04 -35.06
C MET A 1 8.73 23.99 -34.02
N PRO A 2 9.89 23.89 -33.39
CA PRO A 2 10.19 22.83 -32.45
C PRO A 2 9.41 23.07 -31.16
N SER A 3 8.65 22.06 -30.73
CA SER A 3 7.98 22.01 -29.44
C SER A 3 9.03 22.13 -28.32
N ARG A 4 8.93 23.18 -27.51
CA ARG A 4 9.75 23.34 -26.30
C ARG A 4 9.24 22.33 -25.25
N TYR A 5 10.00 21.31 -24.99
CA TYR A 5 9.84 20.47 -23.81
C TYR A 5 10.20 21.28 -22.58
N PHE A 6 9.23 21.58 -21.74
CA PHE A 6 9.45 22.17 -20.44
C PHE A 6 9.81 21.06 -19.45
N THR A 7 11.07 20.92 -19.15
CA THR A 7 11.54 20.22 -17.94
C THR A 7 11.46 21.21 -16.79
N VAL A 8 10.40 21.18 -16.01
CA VAL A 8 10.34 21.91 -14.74
C VAL A 8 11.06 21.07 -13.71
N SER A 9 12.32 21.40 -13.44
CA SER A 9 13.05 20.90 -12.28
C SER A 9 12.51 21.59 -11.02
N LEU A 10 11.41 21.09 -10.46
CA LEU A 10 10.99 21.44 -9.12
C LEU A 10 11.88 20.66 -8.13
N CYS A 11 12.95 21.31 -7.65
CA CYS A 11 13.72 20.85 -6.49
C CYS A 11 12.95 21.16 -5.22
N ALA A 12 12.01 20.33 -4.87
CA ALA A 12 11.38 20.15 -3.55
C ALA A 12 10.29 19.10 -3.73
N ILE A 13 9.86 18.47 -2.65
CA ILE A 13 8.77 17.52 -2.61
C ILE A 13 7.68 17.93 -3.61
N SER A 14 7.83 17.53 -4.84
CA SER A 14 6.86 17.82 -5.87
C SER A 14 6.06 16.54 -6.10
N VAL A 15 4.79 16.58 -5.73
CA VAL A 15 3.82 15.78 -6.46
C VAL A 15 3.85 16.35 -7.87
N SER A 16 4.77 15.87 -8.70
CA SER A 16 4.85 16.28 -10.09
C SER A 16 3.70 15.61 -10.80
N LEU A 17 2.80 16.42 -11.34
CA LEU A 17 1.96 16.01 -12.46
C LEU A 17 2.94 15.61 -13.57
N ALA A 18 3.17 14.30 -13.74
CA ALA A 18 4.20 13.79 -14.63
C ALA A 18 3.91 14.20 -16.07
N CYS A 19 4.74 15.09 -16.58
CA CYS A 19 4.90 15.29 -18.02
C CYS A 19 6.21 14.64 -18.47
N SER A 20 6.31 13.32 -18.35
CA SER A 20 7.39 12.57 -18.99
C SER A 20 6.87 11.85 -20.24
N SER A 21 7.62 11.95 -21.31
CA SER A 21 7.28 11.50 -22.67
C SER A 21 7.33 9.98 -22.88
N THR A 22 7.04 9.20 -21.87
CA THR A 22 7.01 7.74 -21.96
C THR A 22 5.68 7.21 -21.44
N THR A 23 4.82 6.79 -22.37
CA THR A 23 3.51 6.15 -22.18
C THR A 23 2.38 7.07 -21.70
N PHE A 24 1.83 7.88 -22.60
CA PHE A 24 0.66 8.75 -22.39
C PHE A 24 -0.62 8.04 -21.90
N ALA A 25 -0.65 6.72 -21.86
CA ALA A 25 -1.85 5.99 -21.45
C ALA A 25 -2.08 6.01 -19.94
N ASP A 26 -1.02 6.10 -19.13
CA ASP A 26 -1.10 6.10 -17.67
C ASP A 26 -1.21 7.51 -17.06
N ASP A 27 -0.85 8.55 -17.81
CA ASP A 27 -0.66 9.91 -17.29
C ASP A 27 -1.93 10.75 -17.11
N LEU A 28 -3.07 10.31 -17.67
CA LEU A 28 -4.30 11.11 -17.64
C LEU A 28 -4.81 11.39 -16.23
N HIS A 29 -4.53 10.51 -15.26
CA HIS A 29 -5.12 10.58 -13.92
C HIS A 29 -4.18 10.16 -12.79
N SER A 30 -2.92 9.85 -13.08
CA SER A 30 -1.95 9.41 -12.09
C SER A 30 -1.35 10.60 -11.31
N GLN A 31 -1.11 10.38 -10.04
CA GLN A 31 -0.22 11.20 -9.22
C GLN A 31 1.08 10.45 -9.01
N MET A 32 2.20 11.05 -9.33
CA MET A 32 3.52 10.48 -9.12
C MET A 32 4.27 11.25 -8.04
N LEU A 33 4.80 10.52 -7.07
CA LEU A 33 5.70 11.03 -6.05
C LEU A 33 7.11 10.48 -6.32
N GLU A 34 8.10 11.35 -6.46
CA GLU A 34 9.50 10.97 -6.56
C GLU A 34 10.05 10.65 -5.16
N LEU A 35 10.11 9.37 -4.82
CA LEU A 35 10.49 8.89 -3.49
C LEU A 35 11.96 9.17 -3.16
N ASN A 36 12.87 9.12 -4.12
CA ASN A 36 14.27 9.48 -3.89
C ASN A 36 14.41 10.94 -3.43
N LYS A 37 13.64 11.88 -3.98
CA LYS A 37 13.64 13.28 -3.50
C LYS A 37 13.01 13.40 -2.11
N LEU A 38 11.92 12.67 -1.84
CA LEU A 38 11.30 12.63 -0.53
C LEU A 38 12.28 12.05 0.51
N ASN A 39 12.93 10.93 0.18
CA ASN A 39 13.90 10.29 1.05
C ASN A 39 15.14 11.17 1.29
N ASP A 40 15.62 11.89 0.28
CA ASP A 40 16.74 12.85 0.45
C ASP A 40 16.34 14.08 1.29
N THR A 41 15.05 14.32 1.48
CA THR A 41 14.52 15.46 2.24
C THR A 41 14.08 15.09 3.65
N PHE A 42 13.36 13.97 3.80
CA PHE A 42 12.80 13.53 5.08
C PHE A 42 13.47 12.30 5.66
N HIS A 43 14.23 11.54 4.87
CA HIS A 43 14.88 10.30 5.28
C HIS A 43 13.93 9.31 5.99
N SER A 44 12.66 9.27 5.58
CA SER A 44 11.62 8.49 6.26
C SER A 44 11.19 7.29 5.44
N THR A 45 10.99 6.17 6.13
CA THR A 45 10.37 4.95 5.59
C THR A 45 8.85 4.94 5.75
N SER A 46 8.28 5.99 6.35
CA SER A 46 6.85 6.06 6.67
C SER A 46 5.98 6.04 5.40
N ASN A 47 5.18 4.98 5.25
CA ASN A 47 4.17 4.90 4.20
C ASN A 47 3.14 6.03 4.28
N ARG A 48 2.82 6.52 5.49
CA ARG A 48 1.95 7.70 5.66
C ARG A 48 2.56 8.93 5.02
N LEU A 49 3.85 9.20 5.26
CA LEU A 49 4.52 10.36 4.69
C LEU A 49 4.57 10.29 3.16
N ALA A 50 4.82 9.12 2.59
CA ALA A 50 4.90 8.95 1.15
C ALA A 50 3.51 8.86 0.49
N LEU A 51 2.72 7.85 0.88
CA LEU A 51 1.45 7.56 0.22
C LEU A 51 0.33 8.52 0.64
N GLY A 52 0.37 9.05 1.86
CA GLY A 52 -0.60 10.04 2.35
C GLY A 52 -0.56 11.39 1.63
N GLN A 53 0.45 11.64 0.79
CA GLN A 53 0.51 12.78 -0.12
C GLN A 53 -0.31 12.56 -1.40
N LEU A 54 -0.72 11.33 -1.70
CA LEU A 54 -1.45 10.96 -2.91
C LEU A 54 -2.96 11.01 -2.63
N THR A 55 -3.66 11.97 -3.22
CA THR A 55 -5.07 12.29 -2.89
C THR A 55 -6.06 11.17 -3.17
N ALA A 56 -5.73 10.23 -4.07
CA ALA A 56 -6.62 9.11 -4.36
C ALA A 56 -6.58 8.01 -3.29
N LEU A 57 -5.59 8.05 -2.39
CA LEU A 57 -5.34 7.02 -1.38
C LEU A 57 -5.80 7.46 0.00
N THR A 58 -6.43 6.54 0.71
CA THR A 58 -6.53 6.57 2.17
C THR A 58 -5.53 5.57 2.72
N VAL A 59 -4.61 6.04 3.54
CA VAL A 59 -3.59 5.21 4.19
C VAL A 59 -3.98 5.02 5.64
N LEU A 60 -4.15 3.77 6.05
CA LEU A 60 -4.15 3.37 7.44
C LEU A 60 -2.70 3.06 7.80
N PRO A 61 -2.05 3.86 8.64
CA PRO A 61 -0.63 3.69 8.96
C PRO A 61 -0.40 2.41 9.77
N ALA A 62 0.85 1.97 9.83
CA ALA A 62 1.27 0.95 10.77
C ALA A 62 0.98 1.42 12.22
N ASP A 63 0.67 0.48 13.09
CA ASP A 63 0.31 0.76 14.48
C ASP A 63 1.31 0.15 15.47
N LEU A 64 1.20 0.55 16.74
CA LEU A 64 2.03 0.07 17.86
C LEU A 64 1.96 -1.45 18.05
N SER A 65 0.84 -2.06 17.65
CA SER A 65 0.69 -3.52 17.74
C SER A 65 1.40 -4.26 16.59
N GLY A 66 2.25 -3.58 15.81
CA GLY A 66 3.05 -4.16 14.74
C GLY A 66 2.28 -4.45 13.45
N ASN A 67 1.02 -4.00 13.31
CA ASN A 67 0.29 -4.20 12.08
C ASN A 67 0.82 -3.26 10.99
N PRO A 68 1.08 -3.76 9.77
CA PRO A 68 1.63 -2.95 8.69
C PRO A 68 0.61 -1.94 8.19
N ALA A 69 1.11 -0.90 7.53
CA ALA A 69 0.25 0.03 6.82
C ALA A 69 -0.58 -0.67 5.74
N SER A 70 -1.83 -0.26 5.60
CA SER A 70 -2.72 -0.70 4.53
C SER A 70 -3.27 0.47 3.73
N ILE A 71 -3.75 0.20 2.54
CA ILE A 71 -4.25 1.23 1.61
C ILE A 71 -5.65 0.91 1.12
N SER A 72 -6.44 1.94 0.94
CA SER A 72 -7.68 1.91 0.18
C SER A 72 -7.72 3.03 -0.85
N MET A 73 -8.49 2.87 -1.91
CA MET A 73 -8.62 3.85 -2.96
C MET A 73 -10.08 4.10 -3.27
N ARG A 74 -10.57 5.33 -3.00
CA ARG A 74 -11.96 5.73 -3.27
C ARG A 74 -12.97 4.69 -2.74
N SER A 75 -12.82 4.26 -1.51
CA SER A 75 -13.63 3.25 -0.79
C SER A 75 -13.35 1.78 -1.15
N ALA A 76 -12.71 1.49 -2.26
CA ALA A 76 -12.29 0.12 -2.53
C ALA A 76 -11.11 -0.26 -1.61
N THR A 77 -11.19 -1.44 -1.00
CA THR A 77 -10.08 -2.09 -0.28
C THR A 77 -9.55 -3.28 -1.06
N GLN A 78 -10.34 -3.81 -1.99
CA GLN A 78 -9.99 -4.89 -2.90
C GLN A 78 -9.98 -4.42 -4.35
N GLY A 79 -9.32 -5.19 -5.22
CA GLY A 79 -9.11 -4.80 -6.61
C GLY A 79 -8.18 -3.59 -6.76
N ILE A 80 -7.30 -3.36 -5.76
CA ILE A 80 -6.21 -2.39 -5.80
C ILE A 80 -4.90 -3.16 -5.94
N ALA A 81 -4.27 -3.06 -7.10
CA ALA A 81 -2.99 -3.72 -7.33
C ALA A 81 -1.83 -2.90 -6.76
N VAL A 82 -0.95 -3.57 -6.02
CA VAL A 82 0.39 -3.06 -5.71
C VAL A 82 1.35 -3.65 -6.73
N LEU A 83 1.88 -2.79 -7.61
CA LEU A 83 2.85 -3.16 -8.63
C LEU A 83 4.24 -2.64 -8.27
N GLN A 84 5.26 -3.40 -8.65
CA GLN A 84 6.64 -2.94 -8.62
C GLN A 84 7.32 -3.33 -9.92
N ASP A 85 7.90 -2.33 -10.61
CA ASP A 85 8.48 -2.52 -11.95
C ASP A 85 7.53 -3.26 -12.89
N ARG A 86 6.22 -2.85 -12.89
CA ARG A 86 5.11 -3.34 -13.75
C ARG A 86 4.52 -4.71 -13.42
N VAL A 87 5.10 -5.48 -12.49
CA VAL A 87 4.56 -6.77 -12.07
C VAL A 87 3.97 -6.69 -10.66
N TYR A 88 3.07 -7.60 -10.30
CA TYR A 88 2.51 -7.66 -8.95
C TYR A 88 3.62 -7.78 -7.91
N PHE A 89 3.50 -7.01 -6.83
CA PHE A 89 4.39 -7.11 -5.67
C PHE A 89 3.81 -8.05 -4.61
N SER A 90 2.50 -7.98 -4.37
CA SER A 90 1.85 -8.95 -3.48
C SER A 90 1.88 -10.34 -4.11
N PRO A 91 2.39 -11.36 -3.41
CA PRO A 91 2.35 -12.74 -3.90
C PRO A 91 0.91 -13.26 -3.89
N ALA A 92 0.61 -14.14 -4.82
CA ALA A 92 -0.68 -14.84 -4.92
C ALA A 92 -1.93 -13.91 -4.93
N PRO A 93 -1.97 -12.85 -5.79
CA PRO A 93 -3.05 -11.87 -5.76
C PRO A 93 -4.44 -12.43 -6.10
N TYR A 94 -4.52 -13.59 -6.77
CA TYR A 94 -5.79 -14.24 -7.12
C TYR A 94 -6.17 -15.38 -6.17
N SER A 95 -5.23 -15.94 -5.40
CA SER A 95 -5.50 -16.98 -4.40
C SER A 95 -5.41 -16.49 -2.95
N ALA A 96 -4.77 -15.35 -2.70
CA ALA A 96 -4.69 -14.70 -1.40
C ALA A 96 -4.85 -13.18 -1.51
N PRO A 97 -6.01 -12.69 -1.94
CA PRO A 97 -6.20 -11.26 -2.26
C PRO A 97 -6.16 -10.34 -1.02
N GLN A 98 -6.23 -10.88 0.20
CA GLN A 98 -6.06 -10.10 1.44
C GLN A 98 -4.60 -9.79 1.74
N LEU A 99 -3.67 -10.54 1.15
CA LEU A 99 -2.24 -10.37 1.40
C LEU A 99 -1.72 -9.14 0.65
N GLN A 100 -1.80 -7.98 1.29
CA GLN A 100 -1.27 -6.73 0.76
C GLN A 100 0.12 -6.47 1.35
N LEU A 101 1.17 -6.60 0.52
CA LEU A 101 2.52 -6.20 0.85
C LEU A 101 2.84 -4.85 0.20
N LEU A 102 3.56 -3.99 0.93
CA LEU A 102 4.07 -2.72 0.41
C LEU A 102 5.60 -2.81 0.30
N PRO A 103 6.20 -2.34 -0.81
CA PRO A 103 7.65 -2.32 -0.95
C PRO A 103 8.33 -1.36 0.02
N ASN A 104 9.57 -1.66 0.39
CA ASN A 104 10.41 -0.73 1.15
C ASN A 104 10.68 0.54 0.31
N LEU A 105 10.32 1.70 0.85
CA LEU A 105 10.38 2.98 0.14
C LEU A 105 11.81 3.44 -0.18
N LEU A 106 12.80 3.04 0.62
CA LEU A 106 14.22 3.41 0.41
C LEU A 106 14.82 2.78 -0.84
N GLN A 107 14.23 1.69 -1.33
CA GLN A 107 14.63 1.00 -2.55
C GLN A 107 13.84 1.45 -3.79
N GLN A 108 12.92 2.40 -3.64
CA GLN A 108 12.07 2.87 -4.72
C GLN A 108 12.50 4.26 -5.20
N GLN A 109 12.47 4.47 -6.51
CA GLN A 109 12.65 5.78 -7.13
C GLN A 109 11.38 6.62 -7.05
N SER A 110 10.23 6.01 -7.33
CA SER A 110 8.95 6.69 -7.37
C SER A 110 7.79 5.78 -7.03
N VAL A 111 6.69 6.38 -6.63
CA VAL A 111 5.38 5.74 -6.48
C VAL A 111 4.32 6.53 -7.21
N THR A 112 3.40 5.83 -7.85
CA THR A 112 2.27 6.41 -8.57
C THR A 112 0.98 5.79 -8.04
N ALA A 113 -0.03 6.61 -7.77
CA ALA A 113 -1.37 6.15 -7.46
C ALA A 113 -2.32 6.54 -8.60
N THR A 114 -2.99 5.55 -9.17
CA THR A 114 -3.85 5.71 -10.34
C THR A 114 -5.18 5.02 -10.10
N PRO A 115 -6.26 5.79 -9.79
CA PRO A 115 -7.59 5.22 -9.55
C PRO A 115 -8.21 4.55 -10.78
N MET A 116 -7.85 5.02 -11.98
CA MET A 116 -8.27 4.47 -13.26
C MET A 116 -7.04 4.01 -14.04
N ALA A 117 -6.41 2.93 -13.59
CA ALA A 117 -5.17 2.43 -14.16
C ALA A 117 -5.33 1.88 -15.59
N ASN A 118 -4.19 1.56 -16.19
CA ASN A 118 -4.13 0.83 -17.45
C ASN A 118 -4.90 -0.50 -17.33
N MET A 119 -5.73 -0.80 -18.32
CA MET A 119 -6.53 -2.02 -18.40
C MET A 119 -5.71 -3.31 -18.38
N ALA A 120 -4.42 -3.26 -18.73
CA ALA A 120 -3.52 -4.41 -18.72
C ALA A 120 -3.30 -5.02 -17.32
N VAL A 121 -3.60 -4.27 -16.24
CA VAL A 121 -3.49 -4.77 -14.87
C VAL A 121 -4.58 -5.78 -14.53
N GLY A 122 -5.73 -5.75 -15.24
CA GLY A 122 -6.84 -6.67 -15.02
C GLY A 122 -7.65 -6.35 -13.76
N GLY A 123 -8.45 -7.32 -13.30
CA GLY A 123 -9.40 -7.17 -12.21
C GLY A 123 -8.77 -6.85 -10.86
N GLN A 124 -7.57 -7.36 -10.60
CA GLN A 124 -6.84 -7.04 -9.36
C GLN A 124 -6.39 -5.58 -9.27
N GLY A 125 -6.40 -4.83 -10.37
CA GLY A 125 -6.17 -3.39 -10.41
C GLY A 125 -7.38 -2.60 -10.93
N ALA A 126 -8.56 -3.20 -10.97
CA ALA A 126 -9.76 -2.59 -11.54
C ALA A 126 -10.21 -1.34 -10.80
N PHE A 127 -9.98 -1.25 -9.50
CA PHE A 127 -10.37 -0.13 -8.65
C PHE A 127 -9.21 0.79 -8.29
N GLY A 128 -8.01 0.46 -8.72
CA GLY A 128 -6.83 1.30 -8.64
C GLY A 128 -5.53 0.54 -8.66
N VAL A 129 -4.46 1.28 -8.90
CA VAL A 129 -3.09 0.75 -8.91
C VAL A 129 -2.18 1.69 -8.14
N VAL A 130 -1.39 1.12 -7.24
CA VAL A 130 -0.22 1.77 -6.65
C VAL A 130 1.01 1.12 -7.26
N SER A 131 1.70 1.86 -8.11
CA SER A 131 2.85 1.36 -8.87
C SER A 131 4.14 1.98 -8.36
N TYR A 132 5.05 1.14 -7.93
CA TYR A 132 6.40 1.50 -7.50
C TYR A 132 7.38 1.23 -8.62
N GLN A 133 8.36 2.12 -8.74
CA GLN A 133 9.53 1.91 -9.58
C GLN A 133 10.76 1.79 -8.68
N THR A 134 11.48 0.70 -8.78
CA THR A 134 12.72 0.52 -8.01
C THR A 134 13.83 1.43 -8.54
N LEU A 135 14.85 1.65 -7.72
CA LEU A 135 16.03 2.43 -8.08
C LEU A 135 16.62 1.96 -9.43
N PRO A 136 16.82 2.85 -10.40
CA PRO A 136 17.33 2.49 -11.72
C PRO A 136 18.83 2.28 -11.71
N VAL A 137 19.32 1.28 -12.44
CA VAL A 137 20.75 1.01 -12.57
C VAL A 137 21.51 2.24 -13.12
N ALA A 138 20.90 2.99 -14.06
CA ALA A 138 21.56 4.09 -14.75
C ALA A 138 21.91 5.28 -13.85
N GLU A 139 21.05 5.60 -12.89
CA GLU A 139 21.21 6.79 -12.03
C GLU A 139 22.08 6.49 -10.81
N GLN A 140 22.12 5.26 -10.34
CA GLN A 140 22.83 4.91 -9.11
C GLN A 140 24.36 4.87 -9.24
N THR A 141 24.92 4.88 -10.44
CA THR A 141 26.38 5.00 -10.62
C THR A 141 26.97 6.32 -10.11
N GLU A 142 26.12 7.37 -10.04
CA GLU A 142 26.54 8.70 -9.60
C GLU A 142 26.11 9.01 -8.17
N ASN A 143 25.23 8.18 -7.57
CA ASN A 143 24.56 8.42 -6.28
C ASN A 143 24.64 7.24 -5.32
N SER A 144 25.75 6.48 -5.31
CA SER A 144 25.96 5.46 -4.30
C SER A 144 26.01 6.11 -2.91
N LYS A 145 25.23 5.58 -1.96
CA LYS A 145 25.08 6.16 -0.63
C LYS A 145 25.01 5.11 0.46
N ALA A 146 25.44 5.50 1.66
CA ALA A 146 25.22 4.77 2.89
C ALA A 146 24.62 5.72 3.92
N THR A 147 23.59 5.26 4.64
CA THR A 147 22.90 6.02 5.68
C THR A 147 22.89 5.24 6.96
N LEU A 148 23.15 5.89 8.08
CA LEU A 148 22.99 5.36 9.42
C LEU A 148 22.04 6.28 10.18
N GLU A 149 20.98 5.73 10.75
CA GLU A 149 19.99 6.45 11.53
C GLU A 149 19.77 5.77 12.88
N GLY A 150 19.52 6.58 13.92
CA GLY A 150 19.04 6.12 15.22
C GLY A 150 17.99 7.08 15.75
N ASN A 151 17.14 6.63 16.66
CA ASN A 151 16.06 7.43 17.22
C ASN A 151 16.06 7.47 18.76
N THR A 152 15.08 8.19 19.33
CA THR A 152 14.91 8.33 20.79
C THR A 152 14.51 7.04 21.49
N ASP A 153 13.99 6.06 20.78
CA ASP A 153 13.46 4.80 21.32
C ASP A 153 14.48 3.64 21.19
N SER A 154 15.74 3.99 20.89
CA SER A 154 16.85 3.07 20.72
C SER A 154 16.80 2.23 19.44
N ASP A 155 15.90 2.54 18.50
CA ASP A 155 15.89 1.90 17.20
C ASP A 155 17.04 2.42 16.34
N TYR A 156 17.46 1.59 15.40
CA TYR A 156 18.45 2.01 14.39
C TYR A 156 18.19 1.36 13.04
N SER A 157 18.65 2.05 12.00
CA SER A 157 18.64 1.51 10.64
C SER A 157 19.95 1.80 9.90
N VAL A 158 20.26 0.90 8.98
CA VAL A 158 21.40 1.02 8.06
C VAL A 158 20.92 0.80 6.66
N ASP A 159 21.16 1.79 5.78
CA ASP A 159 20.87 1.72 4.37
C ASP A 159 22.13 1.84 3.55
N MET A 160 22.26 1.02 2.52
CA MET A 160 23.34 1.09 1.57
C MET A 160 22.82 0.88 0.15
N ASN A 161 23.06 1.85 -0.71
CA ASN A 161 22.83 1.74 -2.15
C ASN A 161 24.18 1.84 -2.87
N TRP A 162 24.51 0.82 -3.64
CA TRP A 162 25.73 0.81 -4.44
C TRP A 162 25.42 0.42 -5.88
N GLY A 163 25.90 1.19 -6.82
CA GLY A 163 25.69 0.93 -8.23
C GLY A 163 26.94 1.15 -9.08
N VAL A 164 27.04 0.40 -10.17
CA VAL A 164 28.07 0.57 -11.17
C VAL A 164 27.47 0.43 -12.56
N LYS A 165 27.88 1.29 -13.49
CA LYS A 165 27.46 1.25 -14.88
C LYS A 165 28.66 1.27 -15.81
N GLN A 166 28.66 0.39 -16.79
CA GLN A 166 29.56 0.39 -17.94
C GLN A 166 28.74 0.54 -19.23
N LYS A 167 29.40 0.69 -20.38
CA LYS A 167 28.72 1.03 -21.64
C LYS A 167 27.51 0.15 -21.97
N GLU A 168 27.62 -1.15 -21.75
CA GLU A 168 26.61 -2.14 -22.19
C GLU A 168 25.90 -2.84 -21.03
N TYR A 169 26.41 -2.72 -19.81
CA TYR A 169 25.82 -3.34 -18.62
C TYR A 169 25.97 -2.46 -17.38
N GLY A 170 25.10 -2.68 -16.44
CA GLY A 170 25.17 -2.03 -15.14
C GLY A 170 24.49 -2.89 -14.08
N MET A 171 24.79 -2.58 -12.83
CA MET A 171 24.19 -3.27 -11.69
C MET A 171 23.95 -2.30 -10.52
N ILE A 172 23.00 -2.63 -9.67
CA ILE A 172 22.76 -1.98 -8.39
C ILE A 172 22.52 -3.03 -7.32
N LEU A 173 23.03 -2.78 -6.13
CA LEU A 173 22.73 -3.47 -4.90
C LEU A 173 22.25 -2.45 -3.89
N ALA A 174 21.03 -2.62 -3.37
CA ALA A 174 20.51 -1.86 -2.25
C ALA A 174 20.21 -2.82 -1.10
N VAL A 175 20.65 -2.46 0.10
CA VAL A 175 20.44 -3.23 1.33
C VAL A 175 19.92 -2.28 2.40
N ASN A 176 18.82 -2.65 3.03
CA ASN A 176 18.30 -2.00 4.21
C ASN A 176 18.23 -3.01 5.35
N TYR A 177 18.63 -2.61 6.52
CA TYR A 177 18.40 -3.32 7.77
C TYR A 177 17.85 -2.33 8.80
N ALA A 178 16.75 -2.69 9.45
CA ALA A 178 16.18 -1.91 10.54
C ALA A 178 15.90 -2.82 11.74
N ASP A 179 16.21 -2.31 12.93
CA ASP A 179 15.94 -2.93 14.21
C ASP A 179 15.21 -1.90 15.07
N ASN A 180 13.93 -2.18 15.34
CA ASN A 180 13.03 -1.34 16.09
C ASN A 180 12.66 -2.11 17.37
N SER A 181 13.51 -2.03 18.38
CA SER A 181 13.35 -2.75 19.66
C SER A 181 12.38 -2.09 20.63
N GLY A 182 11.72 -1.02 20.20
CA GLY A 182 10.48 -0.66 20.77
C GLY A 182 10.38 0.55 21.64
N ALA A 183 9.70 1.56 21.08
CA ALA A 183 8.87 2.48 21.85
C ALA A 183 7.78 1.72 22.62
N ASP A 184 7.47 0.51 22.18
CA ASP A 184 6.33 -0.26 22.61
C ASP A 184 6.75 -1.27 23.65
N HIS A 185 6.08 -1.28 24.76
CA HIS A 185 6.34 -2.25 25.83
C HIS A 185 5.04 -2.89 26.29
N LEU A 186 5.14 -4.15 26.56
CA LEU A 186 4.08 -4.87 27.24
C LEU A 186 3.98 -4.40 28.69
N LEU A 187 2.79 -4.41 29.26
CA LEU A 187 2.57 -4.00 30.65
C LEU A 187 3.41 -4.77 31.69
N ASN A 188 3.89 -5.97 31.34
CA ASN A 188 4.85 -6.73 32.17
C ASN A 188 6.33 -6.30 31.99
N GLY A 189 6.59 -5.28 31.14
CA GLY A 189 7.93 -4.73 30.88
C GLY A 189 8.77 -5.52 29.89
N GLN A 190 8.17 -6.44 29.12
CA GLN A 190 8.84 -7.07 27.99
C GLN A 190 8.80 -6.13 26.79
N ASP A 191 9.89 -6.10 26.00
CA ASP A 191 9.97 -5.32 24.78
C ASP A 191 9.29 -6.05 23.62
N THR A 192 8.88 -5.30 22.59
CA THR A 192 8.37 -5.82 21.33
C THR A 192 9.48 -5.71 20.29
N ASP A 193 9.90 -6.84 19.73
CA ASP A 193 10.96 -6.84 18.70
C ASP A 193 10.36 -6.62 17.30
N HIS A 194 11.04 -5.83 16.49
CA HIS A 194 10.72 -5.70 15.07
C HIS A 194 12.02 -5.53 14.26
N GLN A 195 12.35 -6.56 13.49
CA GLN A 195 13.55 -6.58 12.65
C GLN A 195 13.17 -6.80 11.20
N THR A 196 13.71 -5.97 10.32
CA THR A 196 13.52 -6.12 8.88
C THR A 196 14.85 -6.10 8.13
N THR A 197 14.94 -6.94 7.10
CA THR A 197 16.05 -6.96 6.14
C THR A 197 15.51 -6.94 4.73
N ASP A 198 15.88 -5.95 3.95
CA ASP A 198 15.52 -5.81 2.53
C ASP A 198 16.75 -5.78 1.66
N ILE A 199 16.74 -6.56 0.59
CA ILE A 199 17.80 -6.58 -0.44
C ILE A 199 17.17 -6.42 -1.81
N LEU A 200 17.64 -5.45 -2.58
CA LEU A 200 17.35 -5.29 -4.00
C LEU A 200 18.64 -5.45 -4.81
N PHE A 201 18.66 -6.37 -5.73
CA PHE A 201 19.74 -6.54 -6.69
C PHE A 201 19.19 -6.44 -8.12
N LYS A 202 19.80 -5.59 -8.96
CA LYS A 202 19.49 -5.50 -10.38
C LYS A 202 20.76 -5.56 -11.21
N ILE A 203 20.64 -6.22 -12.35
CA ILE A 203 21.65 -6.19 -13.40
C ILE A 203 20.95 -6.00 -14.75
N ASN A 204 21.43 -5.07 -15.55
CA ASN A 204 20.93 -4.90 -16.90
C ASN A 204 22.04 -4.98 -17.93
N ALA A 205 21.65 -5.34 -19.14
CA ALA A 205 22.53 -5.37 -20.31
C ALA A 205 21.80 -4.81 -21.52
N ALA A 206 22.46 -3.88 -22.21
CA ALA A 206 22.00 -3.34 -23.48
C ALA A 206 22.56 -4.15 -24.65
N SER A 207 21.73 -4.37 -25.67
CA SER A 207 22.15 -4.97 -26.96
C SER A 207 22.82 -6.34 -26.85
N LEU A 208 22.29 -7.23 -26.00
CA LEU A 208 22.73 -8.62 -25.93
C LEU A 208 22.72 -9.27 -27.32
N LEU A 209 23.74 -10.06 -27.64
CA LEU A 209 23.86 -10.86 -28.85
C LEU A 209 24.01 -10.07 -30.16
N GLY A 210 24.48 -8.83 -30.15
CA GLY A 210 24.74 -8.04 -31.35
C GLY A 210 23.51 -7.75 -32.20
N ALA A 211 22.35 -7.60 -31.56
CA ALA A 211 21.08 -7.32 -32.19
C ALA A 211 21.09 -5.98 -32.94
N ARG A 212 20.40 -5.94 -34.08
CA ARG A 212 20.29 -4.71 -34.91
C ARG A 212 19.37 -3.65 -34.32
N SER A 213 18.41 -4.06 -33.48
CA SER A 213 17.45 -3.18 -32.79
C SER A 213 17.91 -2.86 -31.37
N PRO A 214 17.75 -1.62 -30.89
CA PRO A 214 18.02 -1.28 -29.50
C PRO A 214 17.18 -2.17 -28.56
N GLN A 215 17.84 -2.81 -27.61
CA GLN A 215 17.18 -3.68 -26.63
C GLN A 215 17.89 -3.59 -25.29
N VAL A 216 17.12 -3.82 -24.21
CA VAL A 216 17.64 -3.92 -22.85
C VAL A 216 17.04 -5.15 -22.21
N THR A 217 17.87 -5.92 -21.55
CA THR A 217 17.42 -7.03 -20.68
C THR A 217 17.86 -6.72 -19.27
N GLU A 218 16.93 -6.80 -18.33
CA GLU A 218 17.17 -6.54 -16.91
C GLU A 218 16.70 -7.74 -16.09
N PHE A 219 17.54 -8.17 -15.17
CA PHE A 219 17.19 -9.12 -14.11
C PHE A 219 17.13 -8.40 -12.79
N THR A 220 16.05 -8.60 -12.04
CA THR A 220 15.83 -8.07 -10.69
C THR A 220 15.62 -9.22 -9.73
N TYR A 221 16.31 -9.17 -8.59
CA TYR A 221 16.06 -10.02 -7.44
C TYR A 221 15.76 -9.13 -6.24
N GLN A 222 14.73 -9.48 -5.48
CA GLN A 222 14.38 -8.83 -4.23
C GLN A 222 14.14 -9.86 -3.13
N PHE A 223 14.60 -9.53 -1.95
CA PHE A 223 14.45 -10.30 -0.73
C PHE A 223 13.95 -9.40 0.39
N LEU A 224 12.95 -9.85 1.13
CA LEU A 224 12.46 -9.24 2.36
C LEU A 224 12.37 -10.32 3.42
N ASP A 225 12.93 -10.05 4.60
CA ASP A 225 12.77 -10.85 5.82
C ASP A 225 12.25 -9.92 6.91
N ASP A 226 11.11 -10.28 7.51
CA ASP A 226 10.43 -9.51 8.55
C ASP A 226 10.16 -10.44 9.72
N ASP A 227 10.73 -10.12 10.88
CA ASP A 227 10.49 -10.79 12.17
C ASP A 227 10.00 -9.72 13.14
N SER A 228 8.71 -9.74 13.49
CA SER A 228 8.08 -8.65 14.23
C SER A 228 7.05 -9.14 15.22
N TYR A 229 6.91 -8.42 16.33
CA TYR A 229 5.70 -8.47 17.13
C TYR A 229 4.53 -7.98 16.30
N ARG A 230 3.39 -8.71 16.33
CA ARG A 230 2.17 -8.32 15.60
C ARG A 230 0.92 -8.83 16.29
N SER A 231 0.17 -7.94 16.92
CA SER A 231 -1.07 -8.25 17.61
C SER A 231 -2.29 -7.57 16.99
N GLN A 232 -3.43 -8.23 17.06
CA GLN A 232 -4.73 -7.63 16.72
C GLN A 232 -5.43 -7.02 17.93
N LEU A 233 -4.94 -7.28 19.15
CA LEU A 233 -5.50 -6.78 20.37
C LEU A 233 -5.12 -5.31 20.57
N GLY A 234 -6.12 -4.47 20.84
CA GLY A 234 -5.96 -3.10 21.29
C GLY A 234 -6.25 -2.95 22.78
N LEU A 235 -6.16 -1.72 23.28
CA LEU A 235 -6.47 -1.39 24.67
C LEU A 235 -7.96 -1.13 24.89
N THR A 236 -8.45 -1.34 26.11
CA THR A 236 -9.74 -0.78 26.51
C THR A 236 -9.71 0.75 26.44
N GLN A 237 -10.86 1.39 26.30
CA GLN A 237 -10.94 2.87 26.31
C GLN A 237 -10.28 3.48 27.56
N ALA A 238 -10.43 2.82 28.72
CA ALA A 238 -9.89 3.34 29.98
C ALA A 238 -8.36 3.21 30.02
N ASP A 239 -7.80 2.08 29.58
CA ASP A 239 -6.36 1.85 29.57
C ASP A 239 -5.69 2.71 28.48
N TRP A 240 -6.32 2.86 27.34
CA TRP A 240 -5.86 3.75 26.27
C TRP A 240 -5.80 5.22 26.70
N GLN A 241 -6.78 5.69 27.48
CA GLN A 241 -6.76 7.05 28.04
C GLN A 241 -5.70 7.24 29.10
N GLN A 242 -5.30 6.17 29.79
CA GLN A 242 -4.26 6.21 30.82
C GLN A 242 -2.87 6.19 30.19
N ASP A 243 -2.64 5.26 29.26
CA ASP A 243 -1.36 5.07 28.55
C ASP A 243 -1.61 4.50 27.15
N PRO A 244 -1.71 5.35 26.12
CA PRO A 244 -2.00 4.91 24.75
C PRO A 244 -0.84 4.13 24.09
N MET A 245 0.35 4.11 24.73
CA MET A 245 1.56 3.46 24.21
C MET A 245 1.79 2.07 24.81
N SER A 246 0.96 1.62 25.75
CA SER A 246 1.09 0.30 26.37
C SER A 246 0.40 -0.79 25.56
N LEU A 247 0.83 -2.04 25.80
CA LEU A 247 0.24 -3.25 25.22
C LEU A 247 0.01 -4.28 26.34
N TYR A 248 -1.05 -5.09 26.22
CA TYR A 248 -1.32 -6.14 27.23
C TYR A 248 -0.29 -7.25 27.17
N SER A 249 0.20 -7.72 28.32
CA SER A 249 1.16 -8.83 28.40
C SER A 249 0.58 -10.19 27.98
N ALA A 250 -0.74 -10.30 27.88
CA ALA A 250 -1.40 -11.45 27.28
C ALA A 250 -0.97 -11.71 25.81
N THR A 251 -0.52 -10.68 25.11
CA THR A 251 -0.07 -10.74 23.71
C THR A 251 1.45 -10.98 23.56
N ALA A 252 2.15 -11.32 24.65
CA ALA A 252 3.61 -11.54 24.64
C ALA A 252 4.08 -12.65 23.66
N ALA A 253 3.17 -13.54 23.26
CA ALA A 253 3.46 -14.57 22.28
C ALA A 253 3.04 -14.19 20.84
N ASP A 254 2.44 -13.01 20.66
CA ASP A 254 1.99 -12.56 19.35
C ASP A 254 3.21 -12.21 18.49
N LYS A 255 3.32 -12.87 17.33
CA LYS A 255 4.50 -12.79 16.48
C LYS A 255 4.15 -13.00 15.03
N HIS A 256 4.84 -12.27 14.16
CA HIS A 256 4.84 -12.44 12.72
C HIS A 256 6.25 -12.70 12.22
N GLN A 257 6.39 -13.67 11.33
CA GLN A 257 7.61 -13.91 10.57
C GLN A 257 7.23 -14.03 9.10
N GLY A 258 7.84 -13.21 8.26
CA GLY A 258 7.55 -13.14 6.81
C GLY A 258 8.83 -13.17 6.00
N ARG A 259 8.86 -14.02 4.99
CA ARG A 259 10.00 -14.08 4.07
C ARG A 259 9.54 -14.06 2.63
N HIS A 260 9.94 -13.02 1.87
CA HIS A 260 9.57 -12.81 0.49
C HIS A 260 10.78 -12.87 -0.43
N HIS A 261 10.65 -13.63 -1.51
CA HIS A 261 11.61 -13.65 -2.61
C HIS A 261 10.88 -13.30 -3.91
N LYS A 262 11.42 -12.35 -4.66
CA LYS A 262 10.90 -11.98 -5.99
C LYS A 262 12.02 -11.98 -7.01
N TYR A 263 11.76 -12.63 -8.14
CA TYR A 263 12.65 -12.70 -9.30
C TYR A 263 11.90 -12.16 -10.52
N GLN A 264 12.52 -11.27 -11.27
CA GLN A 264 11.93 -10.73 -12.50
C GLN A 264 12.99 -10.67 -13.60
N LEU A 265 12.62 -11.09 -14.79
CA LEU A 265 13.38 -10.89 -16.01
C LEU A 265 12.57 -10.04 -16.97
N SER A 266 13.04 -8.85 -17.25
CA SER A 266 12.41 -7.89 -18.17
C SER A 266 13.24 -7.79 -19.45
N HIS A 267 12.59 -7.89 -20.60
CA HIS A 267 13.22 -7.67 -21.90
C HIS A 267 12.44 -6.64 -22.70
N GLN A 268 13.13 -5.59 -23.10
CA GLN A 268 12.54 -4.52 -23.91
C GLN A 268 13.28 -4.41 -25.23
N VAL A 269 12.55 -4.37 -26.33
CA VAL A 269 13.10 -4.14 -27.67
C VAL A 269 12.35 -2.99 -28.36
N THR A 270 13.12 -2.08 -28.98
CA THR A 270 12.58 -1.02 -29.82
C THR A 270 12.74 -1.40 -31.28
N LEU A 271 11.62 -1.60 -31.97
CA LEU A 271 11.56 -1.97 -33.37
C LEU A 271 11.57 -0.73 -34.28
N ASN A 272 11.71 -0.96 -35.59
CA ASN A 272 11.63 0.12 -36.57
C ASN A 272 10.28 0.85 -36.49
N GLY A 273 10.31 2.17 -36.69
CA GLY A 273 9.08 3.00 -36.60
C GLY A 273 8.70 3.43 -35.18
N GLY A 274 9.53 3.16 -34.18
CA GLY A 274 9.29 3.56 -32.79
C GLY A 274 8.40 2.59 -32.02
N HIS A 275 8.06 1.42 -32.59
CA HIS A 275 7.32 0.38 -31.88
C HIS A 275 8.18 -0.22 -30.76
N LYS A 276 7.61 -0.37 -29.58
CA LYS A 276 8.31 -0.88 -28.39
C LYS A 276 7.57 -2.11 -27.88
N VAL A 277 8.31 -3.21 -27.67
CA VAL A 277 7.76 -4.41 -27.03
C VAL A 277 8.53 -4.66 -25.75
N THR A 278 7.79 -4.85 -24.66
CA THR A 278 8.36 -5.22 -23.36
C THR A 278 7.72 -6.51 -22.89
N THR A 279 8.55 -7.46 -22.47
CA THR A 279 8.11 -8.75 -21.94
C THR A 279 8.75 -8.97 -20.58
N ASP A 280 7.94 -9.34 -19.60
CA ASP A 280 8.38 -9.67 -18.26
C ASP A 280 8.01 -11.12 -17.93
N PHE A 281 8.93 -11.80 -17.29
CA PHE A 281 8.71 -13.06 -16.59
C PHE A 281 9.03 -12.84 -15.12
N TYR A 282 8.18 -13.29 -14.22
CA TYR A 282 8.41 -13.16 -12.80
C TYR A 282 7.97 -14.39 -12.02
N TYR A 283 8.67 -14.62 -10.95
CA TYR A 283 8.34 -15.62 -9.93
C TYR A 283 8.51 -14.98 -8.55
N GLN A 284 7.62 -15.27 -7.66
CA GLN A 284 7.75 -14.86 -6.27
C GLN A 284 7.22 -15.93 -5.33
N SER A 285 7.79 -15.98 -4.14
CA SER A 285 7.35 -16.82 -3.04
C SER A 285 7.37 -16.03 -1.75
N TYR A 286 6.37 -16.26 -0.91
CA TYR A 286 6.26 -15.67 0.42
C TYR A 286 5.83 -16.73 1.40
N SER A 287 6.62 -16.91 2.46
CA SER A 287 6.23 -17.73 3.61
C SER A 287 5.89 -16.82 4.79
N GLN A 288 4.82 -17.15 5.48
CA GLN A 288 4.32 -16.38 6.61
C GLN A 288 4.02 -17.31 7.78
N GLN A 289 4.55 -16.97 8.95
CA GLN A 289 4.11 -17.53 10.22
C GLN A 289 3.53 -16.40 11.06
N LEU A 290 2.32 -16.61 11.58
CA LEU A 290 1.61 -15.63 12.38
C LEU A 290 1.02 -16.34 13.58
N ASN A 291 1.28 -15.80 14.78
CA ASN A 291 0.66 -16.24 16.03
C ASN A 291 0.00 -15.03 16.68
N GLN A 292 -1.30 -15.09 16.93
CA GLN A 292 -2.04 -13.97 17.49
C GLN A 292 -3.07 -14.44 18.51
N LEU A 293 -3.12 -13.78 19.66
CA LEU A 293 -4.13 -14.02 20.67
C LEU A 293 -5.53 -13.80 20.09
N ASN A 294 -6.43 -14.79 20.24
CA ASN A 294 -7.80 -14.70 19.75
C ASN A 294 -8.88 -15.09 20.78
N GLN A 295 -8.50 -15.73 21.91
CA GLN A 295 -9.46 -16.09 22.95
C GLN A 295 -8.89 -15.80 24.34
N PHE A 296 -9.78 -15.38 25.25
CA PHE A 296 -9.56 -15.20 26.66
C PHE A 296 -10.60 -16.02 27.43
N ASP A 297 -10.16 -16.91 28.33
CA ASP A 297 -11.02 -17.80 29.15
C ASP A 297 -12.05 -18.59 28.33
N GLY A 298 -11.62 -19.10 27.16
CA GLY A 298 -12.46 -19.87 26.23
C GLY A 298 -13.47 -19.03 25.45
N GLN A 299 -13.44 -17.70 25.55
CA GLN A 299 -14.29 -16.78 24.80
C GLN A 299 -13.48 -16.06 23.74
N MET A 300 -14.07 -15.87 22.54
CA MET A 300 -13.49 -15.02 21.51
C MET A 300 -13.30 -13.61 22.06
N LEU A 301 -12.26 -12.91 21.55
CA LEU A 301 -11.98 -11.53 21.92
C LEU A 301 -13.09 -10.61 21.39
N ASP A 302 -13.85 -10.04 22.33
CA ASP A 302 -14.85 -9.01 22.13
C ASP A 302 -14.70 -7.94 23.24
N ALA A 303 -15.57 -6.94 23.27
CA ALA A 303 -15.49 -5.88 24.27
C ALA A 303 -15.63 -6.40 25.72
N GLN A 304 -16.37 -7.49 25.96
CA GLN A 304 -16.55 -8.07 27.28
C GLN A 304 -15.33 -8.86 27.71
N SER A 305 -14.81 -9.75 26.85
CA SER A 305 -13.62 -10.54 27.12
C SER A 305 -12.36 -9.67 27.21
N LEU A 306 -12.27 -8.59 26.42
CA LEU A 306 -11.21 -7.56 26.54
C LEU A 306 -11.24 -6.87 27.89
N ALA A 307 -12.43 -6.46 28.37
CA ALA A 307 -12.54 -5.86 29.70
C ALA A 307 -12.16 -6.85 30.82
N ALA A 308 -12.48 -8.13 30.69
CA ALA A 308 -12.08 -9.17 31.63
C ALA A 308 -10.57 -9.45 31.59
N LEU A 309 -9.95 -9.47 30.39
CA LEU A 309 -8.51 -9.56 30.19
C LEU A 309 -7.77 -8.39 30.88
N ALA A 310 -8.22 -7.18 30.63
CA ALA A 310 -7.67 -5.97 31.26
C ALA A 310 -7.80 -5.98 32.79
N ALA A 311 -8.88 -6.55 33.32
CA ALA A 311 -9.07 -6.71 34.77
C ALA A 311 -8.12 -7.76 35.34
N PHE A 312 -7.91 -8.86 34.63
CA PHE A 312 -6.94 -9.90 35.03
C PHE A 312 -5.49 -9.34 35.02
N GLU A 313 -5.10 -8.61 33.98
CA GLU A 313 -3.77 -7.98 33.91
C GLU A 313 -3.48 -7.10 35.14
N ARG A 314 -4.45 -6.34 35.58
CA ARG A 314 -4.31 -5.46 36.76
C ARG A 314 -4.32 -6.22 38.09
N GLN A 315 -5.05 -7.34 38.17
CA GLN A 315 -5.20 -8.15 39.36
C GLN A 315 -5.22 -9.64 39.04
N PRO A 316 -4.05 -10.23 38.70
CA PRO A 316 -3.94 -11.64 38.32
C PRO A 316 -4.34 -12.57 39.48
N THR A 317 -5.07 -13.64 39.15
CA THR A 317 -5.44 -14.69 40.12
C THR A 317 -4.40 -15.79 40.19
N VAL A 318 -4.34 -16.49 41.34
CA VAL A 318 -3.38 -17.56 41.59
C VAL A 318 -3.55 -18.74 40.61
N ASP A 319 -4.79 -19.01 40.22
CA ASP A 319 -5.08 -20.15 39.34
C ASP A 319 -4.74 -19.84 37.86
N GLY A 320 -4.43 -18.57 37.52
CA GLY A 320 -4.21 -18.14 36.17
C GLY A 320 -5.51 -18.15 35.33
N VAL A 321 -5.39 -17.91 34.02
CA VAL A 321 -6.49 -17.94 33.07
C VAL A 321 -6.04 -18.56 31.74
N SER A 322 -6.96 -19.27 31.06
CA SER A 322 -6.67 -19.88 29.75
C SER A 322 -6.69 -18.83 28.66
N LEU A 323 -5.68 -18.85 27.81
CA LEU A 323 -5.62 -18.10 26.54
C LEU A 323 -5.56 -19.08 25.38
N ALA A 324 -6.07 -18.67 24.23
CA ALA A 324 -5.81 -19.35 22.96
C ALA A 324 -5.35 -18.37 21.88
N SER A 325 -4.31 -18.74 21.15
CA SER A 325 -3.78 -17.98 20.02
C SER A 325 -4.05 -18.73 18.72
N LEU A 326 -4.48 -18.02 17.70
CA LEU A 326 -4.58 -18.52 16.32
C LEU A 326 -3.19 -18.53 15.70
N GLN A 327 -2.79 -19.69 15.25
CA GLN A 327 -1.55 -19.88 14.50
C GLN A 327 -1.84 -20.04 13.02
N GLN A 328 -1.07 -19.37 12.20
CA GLN A 328 -1.11 -19.46 10.75
C GLN A 328 0.29 -19.77 10.25
N ASP A 329 0.41 -20.78 9.40
CA ASP A 329 1.65 -21.15 8.71
C ASP A 329 1.30 -21.28 7.22
N ASN A 330 1.59 -20.24 6.46
CA ASN A 330 1.07 -20.06 5.12
C ASN A 330 2.22 -19.90 4.12
N ASP A 331 2.13 -20.60 2.99
CA ASP A 331 3.04 -20.48 1.87
C ASP A 331 2.31 -19.98 0.62
N PHE A 332 2.84 -18.95 0.02
CA PHE A 332 2.31 -18.32 -1.19
C PHE A 332 3.35 -18.34 -2.29
N SER A 333 2.93 -18.62 -3.50
CA SER A 333 3.80 -18.50 -4.67
C SER A 333 3.02 -18.03 -5.89
N SER A 334 3.69 -17.31 -6.77
CA SER A 334 3.14 -16.95 -8.06
C SER A 334 4.18 -16.96 -9.16
N PHE A 335 3.72 -17.28 -10.37
CA PHE A 335 4.47 -17.13 -11.60
C PHE A 335 3.64 -16.36 -12.62
N GLY A 336 4.26 -15.41 -13.30
CA GLY A 336 3.60 -14.66 -14.36
C GLY A 336 4.49 -14.42 -15.57
N ALA A 337 3.83 -14.31 -16.70
CA ALA A 337 4.41 -13.87 -17.96
C ALA A 337 3.50 -12.79 -18.57
N GLN A 338 4.07 -11.64 -18.89
CA GLN A 338 3.31 -10.56 -19.51
C GLN A 338 4.08 -9.93 -20.66
N THR A 339 3.34 -9.41 -21.63
CA THR A 339 3.91 -8.65 -22.74
C THR A 339 3.07 -7.43 -23.03
N GLU A 340 3.73 -6.34 -23.38
CA GLU A 340 3.11 -5.09 -23.80
C GLU A 340 3.80 -4.62 -25.09
N SER A 341 3.00 -4.29 -26.08
CA SER A 341 3.46 -3.75 -27.36
C SER A 341 2.89 -2.36 -27.56
N VAL A 342 3.72 -1.33 -27.45
CA VAL A 342 3.37 0.07 -27.70
C VAL A 342 3.66 0.37 -29.17
N ASN A 343 2.61 0.70 -29.93
CA ASN A 343 2.70 0.89 -31.37
C ASN A 343 2.33 2.33 -31.73
N GLN A 344 3.27 3.03 -32.36
CA GLN A 344 3.10 4.40 -32.80
C GLN A 344 2.66 4.48 -34.27
N TYR A 345 1.53 5.12 -34.56
CA TYR A 345 0.99 5.33 -35.90
C TYR A 345 0.78 6.83 -36.15
N GLY A 346 1.84 7.53 -36.56
CA GLY A 346 1.84 8.99 -36.64
C GLY A 346 1.69 9.61 -35.26
N ALA A 347 0.63 10.42 -35.06
CA ALA A 347 0.31 10.99 -33.75
C ALA A 347 -0.44 10.01 -32.82
N HIS A 348 -0.99 8.92 -33.37
CA HIS A 348 -1.82 7.96 -32.62
C HIS A 348 -0.98 6.84 -32.03
N GLN A 349 -1.42 6.30 -30.89
CA GLN A 349 -0.76 5.20 -30.22
C GLN A 349 -1.76 4.07 -29.94
N ILE A 350 -1.35 2.82 -30.17
CA ILE A 350 -2.13 1.63 -29.81
C ILE A 350 -1.23 0.72 -28.99
N ILE A 351 -1.72 0.34 -27.81
CA ILE A 351 -1.03 -0.57 -26.88
C ILE A 351 -1.81 -1.88 -26.84
N TYR A 352 -1.12 -2.97 -27.11
CA TYR A 352 -1.63 -4.32 -26.91
C TYR A 352 -0.92 -4.92 -25.72
N SER A 353 -1.66 -5.53 -24.82
CA SER A 353 -1.11 -6.22 -23.66
C SER A 353 -1.76 -7.58 -23.45
N ALA A 354 -0.98 -8.51 -22.94
CA ALA A 354 -1.46 -9.81 -22.50
C ALA A 354 -0.66 -10.25 -21.27
N ARG A 355 -1.35 -10.85 -20.31
CA ARG A 355 -0.76 -11.43 -19.10
C ARG A 355 -1.33 -12.82 -18.87
N TYR A 356 -0.48 -13.77 -18.53
CA TYR A 356 -0.84 -15.02 -17.93
C TYR A 356 -0.22 -15.10 -16.54
N HIS A 357 -1.02 -15.45 -15.54
CA HIS A 357 -0.61 -15.46 -14.14
C HIS A 357 -1.15 -16.72 -13.47
N THR A 358 -0.37 -17.32 -12.59
CA THR A 358 -0.77 -18.47 -11.78
C THR A 358 -0.29 -18.29 -10.36
N ASP A 359 -1.16 -18.60 -9.41
CA ASP A 359 -0.93 -18.48 -7.98
C ASP A 359 -1.16 -19.80 -7.29
N LYS A 360 -0.46 -19.97 -6.17
CA LYS A 360 -0.75 -21.01 -5.21
C LYS A 360 -0.70 -20.42 -3.80
N ALA A 361 -1.71 -20.71 -2.99
CA ALA A 361 -1.75 -20.42 -1.56
C ALA A 361 -1.97 -21.72 -0.79
N GLU A 362 -1.02 -22.08 0.05
CA GLU A 362 -1.12 -23.20 1.00
C GLU A 362 -1.36 -22.62 2.39
N MET A 363 -2.52 -22.89 2.98
CA MET A 363 -2.99 -22.25 4.19
C MET A 363 -3.14 -23.29 5.29
N HIS A 364 -2.48 -23.07 6.43
CA HIS A 364 -2.55 -23.92 7.61
C HIS A 364 -2.91 -23.09 8.83
N PHE A 365 -3.97 -23.48 9.52
CA PHE A 365 -4.44 -22.82 10.74
C PHE A 365 -4.41 -23.79 11.89
N GLY A 366 -3.91 -23.33 13.03
CA GLY A 366 -3.89 -24.05 14.28
C GLY A 366 -4.32 -23.16 15.45
N GLU A 367 -4.55 -23.78 16.58
CA GLU A 367 -4.82 -23.09 17.84
C GLU A 367 -3.77 -23.54 18.87
N GLN A 368 -3.10 -22.58 19.51
CA GLN A 368 -2.19 -22.81 20.63
C GLN A 368 -2.89 -22.42 21.91
N GLN A 369 -3.09 -23.39 22.80
CA GLN A 369 -3.57 -23.16 24.16
C GLN A 369 -2.40 -22.73 25.06
N SER A 370 -2.64 -21.78 25.97
CA SER A 370 -1.66 -21.31 26.94
C SER A 370 -2.35 -20.96 28.26
N LEU A 371 -1.64 -21.10 29.36
CA LEU A 371 -2.04 -20.60 30.68
C LEU A 371 -1.32 -19.28 30.97
N TRP A 372 -2.07 -18.22 31.17
CA TRP A 372 -1.56 -16.93 31.61
C TRP A 372 -1.55 -16.89 33.13
N GLN A 373 -0.36 -16.89 33.68
CA GLN A 373 -0.13 -17.09 35.10
C GLN A 373 -0.26 -15.80 35.93
N GLN A 374 -0.21 -15.93 37.27
CA GLN A 374 -0.31 -14.79 38.17
C GLN A 374 0.87 -13.78 38.02
N ASP A 375 2.02 -14.23 37.59
CA ASP A 375 3.19 -13.38 37.32
C ASP A 375 3.19 -12.81 35.89
N LEU A 376 2.06 -12.93 35.17
CA LEU A 376 1.86 -12.51 33.81
C LEU A 376 2.74 -13.25 32.78
N SER A 377 3.32 -14.39 33.14
CA SER A 377 4.03 -15.27 32.22
C SER A 377 3.04 -16.19 31.48
N LEU A 378 3.40 -16.57 30.24
CA LEU A 378 2.64 -17.51 29.43
C LEU A 378 3.29 -18.89 29.45
N VAL A 379 2.51 -19.91 29.75
CA VAL A 379 2.93 -21.33 29.68
C VAL A 379 2.11 -22.02 28.62
N SER A 380 2.76 -22.37 27.50
CA SER A 380 2.12 -23.07 26.39
C SER A 380 1.73 -24.50 26.79
N ASP A 381 0.54 -24.94 26.36
CA ASP A 381 0.00 -26.29 26.63
C ASP A 381 -0.17 -27.02 25.29
N ALA A 382 -1.40 -27.24 24.84
CA ALA A 382 -1.72 -28.03 23.66
C ALA A 382 -1.79 -27.19 22.38
N GLN A 383 -1.37 -27.80 21.28
CA GLN A 383 -1.56 -27.25 19.95
C GLN A 383 -2.49 -28.15 19.14
N ASN A 384 -3.49 -27.57 18.48
CA ASN A 384 -4.46 -28.26 17.66
C ASN A 384 -4.48 -27.71 16.24
N ALA A 385 -4.47 -28.58 15.24
CA ALA A 385 -4.71 -28.16 13.85
C ALA A 385 -6.22 -27.94 13.66
N LEU A 386 -6.58 -26.83 13.03
CA LEU A 386 -7.97 -26.42 12.80
C LEU A 386 -8.41 -26.57 11.34
N LEU A 387 -7.55 -26.10 10.41
CA LEU A 387 -7.87 -26.00 8.99
C LEU A 387 -6.60 -26.11 8.16
N ALA A 388 -6.66 -26.83 7.05
CA ALA A 388 -5.62 -26.83 6.03
C ALA A 388 -6.27 -26.92 4.65
N TYR A 389 -5.89 -26.03 3.75
CA TYR A 389 -6.36 -26.02 2.38
C TYR A 389 -5.35 -25.41 1.42
N THR A 390 -5.52 -25.72 0.13
CA THR A 390 -4.71 -25.15 -0.95
C THR A 390 -5.64 -24.53 -1.99
N ASP A 391 -5.36 -23.28 -2.36
CA ASP A 391 -5.99 -22.58 -3.49
C ASP A 391 -4.99 -22.46 -4.63
N ASP A 392 -5.30 -23.08 -5.76
CA ASP A 392 -4.59 -22.93 -7.02
C ASP A 392 -5.39 -21.97 -7.93
N ALA A 393 -4.83 -20.81 -8.28
CA ALA A 393 -5.49 -19.83 -9.14
C ALA A 393 -4.77 -19.65 -10.47
N THR A 394 -5.52 -19.38 -11.53
CA THR A 394 -4.99 -18.95 -12.83
C THR A 394 -5.77 -17.76 -13.34
N ALA A 395 -5.07 -16.78 -13.93
CA ALA A 395 -5.68 -15.62 -14.54
C ALA A 395 -5.07 -15.35 -15.92
N PHE A 396 -5.93 -15.01 -16.86
CA PHE A 396 -5.53 -14.52 -18.18
C PHE A 396 -6.17 -13.16 -18.42
N THR A 397 -5.33 -12.14 -18.65
CA THR A 397 -5.78 -10.78 -18.99
C THR A 397 -5.28 -10.42 -20.38
N SER A 398 -6.14 -9.83 -21.21
CA SER A 398 -5.72 -9.19 -22.47
C SER A 398 -6.38 -7.82 -22.60
N ALA A 399 -5.64 -6.84 -23.10
CA ALA A 399 -6.17 -5.51 -23.27
C ALA A 399 -5.65 -4.83 -24.54
N ILE A 400 -6.48 -3.91 -25.03
CA ILE A 400 -6.13 -2.95 -26.07
C ILE A 400 -6.45 -1.55 -25.55
N ASP A 401 -5.46 -0.66 -25.56
CA ASP A 401 -5.59 0.75 -25.30
C ASP A 401 -5.25 1.53 -26.56
N SER A 402 -6.14 2.39 -27.01
CA SER A 402 -5.96 3.21 -28.21
C SER A 402 -6.05 4.67 -27.83
N LEU A 403 -4.99 5.43 -28.11
CA LEU A 403 -4.91 6.86 -27.89
C LEU A 403 -4.88 7.58 -29.23
N PHE A 404 -5.94 8.28 -29.56
CA PHE A 404 -6.08 9.05 -30.78
C PHE A 404 -5.82 10.52 -30.49
N ASN A 405 -4.78 11.09 -31.09
CA ASN A 405 -4.33 12.46 -30.88
C ASN A 405 -4.62 13.32 -32.11
N TRP A 406 -5.28 14.45 -31.91
CA TRP A 406 -5.55 15.49 -32.91
C TRP A 406 -5.25 16.87 -32.30
N ASP A 407 -4.04 17.37 -32.54
CA ASP A 407 -3.55 18.64 -31.98
C ASP A 407 -3.79 18.72 -30.47
N GLU A 408 -4.79 19.48 -30.03
CA GLU A 408 -5.13 19.68 -28.63
C GLU A 408 -6.10 18.61 -28.06
N LEU A 409 -6.74 17.82 -28.93
CA LEU A 409 -7.74 16.81 -28.52
C LEU A 409 -7.13 15.40 -28.54
N GLN A 410 -7.31 14.67 -27.44
CA GLN A 410 -6.97 13.26 -27.35
C GLN A 410 -8.23 12.45 -26.96
N ILE A 411 -8.42 11.31 -27.59
CA ILE A 411 -9.48 10.35 -27.23
C ILE A 411 -8.84 9.02 -26.91
N LYS A 412 -9.11 8.51 -25.72
CA LYS A 412 -8.73 7.17 -25.26
C LYS A 412 -9.90 6.21 -25.42
N LEU A 413 -9.66 5.09 -26.09
CA LEU A 413 -10.57 3.94 -26.11
C LEU A 413 -9.81 2.73 -25.61
N ALA A 414 -10.29 2.10 -24.56
CA ALA A 414 -9.66 0.91 -24.01
C ALA A 414 -10.68 -0.19 -23.77
N LEU A 415 -10.25 -1.42 -23.93
CA LEU A 415 -11.03 -2.61 -23.66
C LEU A 415 -10.10 -3.70 -23.09
N ALA A 416 -10.44 -4.22 -21.93
CA ALA A 416 -9.78 -5.41 -21.39
C ALA A 416 -10.77 -6.56 -21.22
N TYR A 417 -10.25 -7.76 -21.32
CA TYR A 417 -10.91 -9.01 -20.95
C TYR A 417 -10.04 -9.73 -19.93
N GLU A 418 -10.66 -10.23 -18.90
CA GLU A 418 -10.00 -11.10 -17.92
C GLU A 418 -10.83 -12.34 -17.66
N GLN A 419 -10.13 -13.46 -17.46
CA GLN A 419 -10.68 -14.71 -16.99
C GLN A 419 -9.86 -15.19 -15.79
N VAL A 420 -10.54 -15.53 -14.71
CA VAL A 420 -9.96 -16.06 -13.46
C VAL A 420 -10.56 -17.42 -13.18
N SER A 421 -9.74 -18.37 -12.74
CA SER A 421 -10.19 -19.68 -12.26
C SER A 421 -9.44 -20.02 -10.97
N VAL A 422 -10.16 -20.48 -9.96
CA VAL A 422 -9.62 -20.90 -8.67
C VAL A 422 -10.10 -22.31 -8.36
N ASN A 423 -9.17 -23.19 -7.96
CA ASN A 423 -9.46 -24.54 -7.50
C ASN A 423 -9.01 -24.68 -6.04
N ARG A 424 -9.96 -24.91 -5.14
CA ARG A 424 -9.74 -25.16 -3.72
C ARG A 424 -9.76 -26.64 -3.39
N LYS A 425 -8.69 -27.10 -2.74
CA LYS A 425 -8.59 -28.43 -2.13
C LYS A 425 -8.50 -28.27 -0.63
N VAL A 426 -9.34 -28.99 0.10
CA VAL A 426 -9.37 -28.96 1.57
C VAL A 426 -8.79 -30.25 2.09
N ASP A 427 -7.70 -30.17 2.85
CA ASP A 427 -7.03 -31.33 3.44
C ASP A 427 -7.51 -31.62 4.87
N LEU A 428 -7.85 -30.57 5.63
CA LEU A 428 -8.39 -30.65 6.97
C LEU A 428 -9.42 -29.53 7.16
N ALA A 429 -10.64 -29.86 7.49
CA ALA A 429 -11.66 -28.88 7.85
C ALA A 429 -12.28 -29.24 9.20
N TYR A 430 -11.98 -28.47 10.21
CA TYR A 430 -12.68 -28.52 11.50
C TYR A 430 -13.89 -27.55 11.49
N VAL A 431 -13.93 -26.62 10.58
CA VAL A 431 -14.98 -25.61 10.37
C VAL A 431 -15.34 -25.62 8.90
N GLY A 432 -16.61 -25.73 8.56
CA GLY A 432 -17.21 -25.94 7.25
C GLY A 432 -16.68 -25.14 6.07
N LEU A 433 -15.44 -25.38 5.68
CA LEU A 433 -14.89 -24.94 4.41
C LEU A 433 -14.88 -26.12 3.45
N ASP A 434 -15.51 -25.98 2.30
CA ASP A 434 -15.62 -27.03 1.29
C ASP A 434 -14.62 -26.84 0.14
N ALA A 435 -14.27 -27.95 -0.51
CA ALA A 435 -13.56 -27.90 -1.78
C ALA A 435 -14.46 -27.23 -2.83
N ALA A 436 -13.86 -26.38 -3.66
CA ALA A 436 -14.62 -25.61 -4.65
C ALA A 436 -13.80 -25.39 -5.95
N ASP A 437 -14.52 -25.38 -7.07
CA ASP A 437 -14.03 -24.93 -8.36
C ASP A 437 -14.81 -23.69 -8.76
N PHE A 438 -14.09 -22.61 -9.04
CA PHE A 438 -14.64 -21.32 -9.44
C PHE A 438 -14.02 -20.87 -10.75
N SER A 439 -14.81 -20.32 -11.65
CA SER A 439 -14.30 -19.62 -12.84
C SER A 439 -15.25 -18.50 -13.23
N ASP A 440 -14.68 -17.33 -13.46
CA ASP A 440 -15.43 -16.14 -13.87
C ASP A 440 -14.65 -15.32 -14.88
N SER A 441 -15.35 -14.51 -15.69
CA SER A 441 -14.71 -13.64 -16.70
C SER A 441 -15.59 -12.48 -17.07
N ASP A 442 -14.97 -11.33 -17.38
CA ASP A 442 -15.72 -10.15 -17.82
C ASP A 442 -14.89 -9.20 -18.69
N TRP A 443 -15.60 -8.25 -19.30
CA TRP A 443 -15.06 -7.19 -20.13
C TRP A 443 -15.10 -5.85 -19.41
N MET A 444 -13.99 -5.11 -19.51
CA MET A 444 -13.82 -3.80 -18.88
C MET A 444 -13.59 -2.73 -19.96
N PRO A 445 -14.63 -2.05 -20.46
CA PRO A 445 -14.49 -0.92 -21.39
C PRO A 445 -14.14 0.38 -20.68
N GLN A 446 -13.38 1.26 -21.37
CA GLN A 446 -13.09 2.63 -20.95
C GLN A 446 -13.14 3.59 -22.14
N LEU A 447 -13.69 4.78 -21.90
CA LEU A 447 -13.64 5.92 -22.79
C LEU A 447 -13.09 7.12 -22.03
N GLY A 448 -12.07 7.78 -22.58
CA GLY A 448 -11.50 9.02 -22.05
C GLY A 448 -11.39 10.08 -23.11
N VAL A 449 -11.54 11.34 -22.71
CA VAL A 449 -11.31 12.51 -23.55
C VAL A 449 -10.43 13.48 -22.79
N LEU A 450 -9.40 13.99 -23.47
CA LEU A 450 -8.49 15.00 -22.94
C LEU A 450 -8.37 16.15 -23.96
N TYR A 451 -8.40 17.36 -23.44
CA TYR A 451 -8.23 18.58 -24.23
C TYR A 451 -7.14 19.46 -23.59
N ASP A 452 -6.06 19.71 -24.34
CA ASP A 452 -4.95 20.56 -23.95
C ASP A 452 -5.17 21.98 -24.50
N ALA A 453 -5.33 22.98 -23.62
CA ALA A 453 -5.52 24.38 -23.96
C ALA A 453 -4.36 25.24 -23.41
N GLY A 454 -3.16 24.99 -23.90
CA GLY A 454 -1.93 25.67 -23.45
C GLY A 454 -1.53 25.22 -22.04
N ASP A 455 -1.64 26.14 -21.05
CA ASP A 455 -1.32 25.84 -19.65
C ASP A 455 -2.42 25.04 -18.94
N TRP A 456 -3.59 24.90 -19.58
CA TRP A 456 -4.75 24.19 -19.06
C TRP A 456 -4.93 22.84 -19.71
N ARG A 457 -5.32 21.85 -18.93
CA ARG A 457 -5.70 20.51 -19.38
C ARG A 457 -7.04 20.12 -18.78
N PHE A 458 -7.95 19.68 -19.61
CA PHE A 458 -9.28 19.21 -19.24
C PHE A 458 -9.40 17.73 -19.59
N SER A 459 -9.90 16.90 -18.68
CA SER A 459 -10.15 15.50 -19.00
C SER A 459 -11.46 14.99 -18.42
N THR A 460 -12.01 14.00 -19.07
CA THR A 460 -13.16 13.22 -18.57
C THR A 460 -13.00 11.77 -18.95
N ASP A 461 -13.38 10.87 -18.04
CA ASP A 461 -13.32 9.43 -18.23
C ASP A 461 -14.57 8.74 -17.70
N ILE A 462 -14.95 7.66 -18.39
CA ILE A 462 -15.91 6.68 -17.93
C ILE A 462 -15.31 5.29 -18.09
N ARG A 463 -15.47 4.45 -17.07
CA ARG A 463 -14.93 3.09 -17.04
C ARG A 463 -15.87 2.16 -16.29
N ARG A 464 -16.07 0.96 -16.86
CA ARG A 464 -16.61 -0.17 -16.11
C ARG A 464 -15.44 -1.00 -15.57
N SER A 465 -15.45 -1.24 -14.28
CA SER A 465 -14.45 -2.03 -13.54
C SER A 465 -15.06 -3.30 -13.01
N TRP A 466 -14.29 -4.39 -13.02
CA TRP A 466 -14.70 -5.70 -12.54
C TRP A 466 -13.52 -6.41 -11.87
N THR A 467 -13.77 -7.07 -10.76
CA THR A 467 -12.85 -8.05 -10.17
C THR A 467 -13.65 -9.29 -9.75
N ALA A 468 -13.08 -10.46 -9.98
CA ALA A 468 -13.72 -11.74 -9.64
C ALA A 468 -13.96 -11.87 -8.14
N ALA A 469 -14.80 -12.82 -7.75
CA ALA A 469 -14.92 -13.26 -6.38
C ALA A 469 -13.54 -13.60 -5.81
N SER A 470 -13.37 -13.30 -4.53
CA SER A 470 -12.13 -13.57 -3.82
C SER A 470 -11.98 -15.06 -3.50
N ALA A 471 -10.74 -15.56 -3.54
CA ALA A 471 -10.42 -16.89 -3.02
C ALA A 471 -10.82 -17.08 -1.55
N GLY A 472 -10.85 -16.01 -0.75
CA GLY A 472 -11.37 -16.04 0.62
C GLY A 472 -12.84 -16.46 0.73
N ASN A 473 -13.66 -16.14 -0.29
CA ASN A 473 -15.07 -16.55 -0.38
C ASN A 473 -15.48 -16.75 -1.84
N LEU A 474 -15.41 -17.99 -2.31
CA LEU A 474 -15.72 -18.35 -3.70
C LEU A 474 -17.23 -18.32 -4.03
N GLU A 475 -18.10 -18.21 -3.02
CA GLU A 475 -19.55 -18.01 -3.21
C GLU A 475 -19.93 -16.53 -3.38
N GLN A 476 -18.95 -15.63 -3.24
CA GLN A 476 -19.13 -14.19 -3.35
C GLN A 476 -19.40 -13.80 -4.80
N GLU A 477 -20.25 -12.79 -5.02
CA GLU A 477 -20.42 -12.17 -6.33
C GLU A 477 -19.19 -11.34 -6.71
N ALA A 478 -18.91 -11.21 -8.00
CA ALA A 478 -17.84 -10.32 -8.48
C ALA A 478 -18.14 -8.87 -8.11
N GLN A 479 -17.11 -8.12 -7.73
CA GLN A 479 -17.24 -6.69 -7.49
C GLN A 479 -17.23 -5.95 -8.84
N VAL A 480 -18.29 -5.20 -9.10
CA VAL A 480 -18.45 -4.40 -10.31
C VAL A 480 -18.67 -2.95 -9.95
N SER A 481 -18.10 -2.02 -10.72
CA SER A 481 -18.48 -0.61 -10.61
C SER A 481 -18.45 0.13 -11.92
N LEU A 482 -19.21 1.21 -11.98
CA LEU A 482 -19.14 2.22 -13.03
C LEU A 482 -18.50 3.50 -12.47
N GLN A 483 -17.39 3.92 -13.06
CA GLN A 483 -16.62 5.06 -12.60
C GLN A 483 -16.72 6.20 -13.61
N TYR A 484 -16.99 7.41 -13.12
CA TYR A 484 -16.98 8.67 -13.88
C TYR A 484 -16.00 9.62 -13.23
N GLN A 485 -15.22 10.31 -14.04
CA GLN A 485 -14.25 11.29 -13.55
C GLN A 485 -14.14 12.47 -14.51
N VAL A 486 -14.03 13.67 -13.93
CA VAL A 486 -13.70 14.91 -14.65
C VAL A 486 -12.56 15.59 -13.94
N SER A 487 -11.56 16.07 -14.66
CA SER A 487 -10.48 16.84 -14.09
C SER A 487 -10.13 18.08 -14.89
N VAL A 488 -9.63 19.08 -14.17
CA VAL A 488 -9.04 20.31 -14.71
C VAL A 488 -7.69 20.47 -14.07
N GLN A 489 -6.66 20.69 -14.87
CA GLN A 489 -5.28 20.90 -14.43
C GLN A 489 -4.74 22.19 -15.05
N TYR A 490 -3.90 22.86 -14.29
CA TYR A 490 -3.16 24.03 -14.72
C TYR A 490 -1.68 23.88 -14.35
N ALA A 491 -0.80 24.20 -15.26
CA ALA A 491 0.65 24.17 -15.01
C ALA A 491 1.34 25.39 -15.61
N SER A 492 2.11 26.09 -14.77
CA SER A 492 2.99 27.19 -15.16
C SER A 492 4.38 26.97 -14.55
N GLU A 493 5.33 27.90 -14.79
CA GLU A 493 6.71 27.79 -14.26
C GLU A 493 6.77 27.70 -12.72
N ARG A 494 5.82 28.30 -12.01
CA ARG A 494 5.85 28.40 -10.53
C ARG A 494 4.64 27.79 -9.84
N PHE A 495 3.58 27.56 -10.57
CA PHE A 495 2.32 27.07 -10.00
C PHE A 495 1.82 25.87 -10.80
N THR A 496 1.50 24.82 -10.08
CA THR A 496 0.77 23.67 -10.59
C THR A 496 -0.50 23.49 -9.77
N GLY A 497 -1.61 23.16 -10.42
CA GLY A 497 -2.86 22.94 -9.72
C GLY A 497 -3.75 21.99 -10.48
N GLY A 498 -4.52 21.18 -9.76
CA GLY A 498 -5.49 20.27 -10.34
C GLY A 498 -6.68 20.07 -9.42
N ILE A 499 -7.84 20.04 -10.00
CA ILE A 499 -9.07 19.61 -9.34
C ILE A 499 -9.66 18.44 -10.13
N LYS A 500 -10.07 17.41 -9.42
CA LYS A 500 -10.68 16.22 -9.98
C LYS A 500 -11.95 15.89 -9.19
N THR A 501 -13.03 15.62 -9.91
CA THR A 501 -14.29 15.15 -9.33
C THR A 501 -14.59 13.76 -9.86
N TYR A 502 -15.15 12.90 -9.02
CA TYR A 502 -15.47 11.54 -9.39
C TYR A 502 -16.75 11.03 -8.77
N VAL A 503 -17.35 10.07 -9.44
CA VAL A 503 -18.46 9.26 -8.95
C VAL A 503 -18.11 7.80 -9.27
N GLN A 504 -18.25 6.93 -8.29
CA GLN A 504 -18.04 5.50 -8.43
C GLN A 504 -19.25 4.77 -7.84
N ASP A 505 -19.95 4.06 -8.68
CA ASP A 505 -21.17 3.32 -8.36
C ASP A 505 -20.85 1.84 -8.34
N PHE A 506 -20.88 1.24 -7.15
CA PHE A 506 -20.61 -0.19 -6.93
C PHE A 506 -21.92 -0.96 -6.87
N ASP A 507 -22.07 -1.93 -7.74
CA ASP A 507 -23.17 -2.92 -7.65
C ASP A 507 -22.97 -3.87 -6.46
N SER A 508 -21.71 -4.16 -6.09
CA SER A 508 -21.33 -4.96 -4.93
C SER A 508 -19.93 -4.54 -4.49
N LEU A 509 -19.76 -4.06 -3.27
CA LEU A 509 -18.46 -3.73 -2.69
C LEU A 509 -17.94 -4.92 -1.90
N HIS A 510 -16.72 -5.37 -2.20
CA HIS A 510 -16.05 -6.37 -1.39
C HIS A 510 -15.43 -5.74 -0.15
N VAL A 511 -15.64 -6.37 0.99
CA VAL A 511 -15.05 -5.97 2.27
C VAL A 511 -14.29 -7.14 2.87
N ASN A 512 -13.08 -6.88 3.32
CA ASN A 512 -12.28 -7.84 4.08
C ASN A 512 -12.70 -7.81 5.53
N CYS A 513 -12.85 -8.98 6.11
CA CYS A 513 -12.93 -9.15 7.55
C CYS A 513 -11.50 -9.29 8.09
N ASP A 514 -10.89 -8.21 8.42
CA ASP A 514 -9.57 -8.17 9.03
C ASP A 514 -9.62 -7.44 10.37
N ALA A 515 -8.46 -7.21 10.94
CA ALA A 515 -8.33 -6.48 12.20
C ALA A 515 -8.93 -5.06 12.17
N TYR A 516 -9.13 -4.50 10.99
CA TYR A 516 -9.65 -3.15 10.77
C TYR A 516 -11.15 -3.17 10.47
N THR A 517 -11.61 -4.17 9.73
CA THR A 517 -13.01 -4.37 9.38
C THR A 517 -13.54 -5.57 10.14
N GLN A 518 -14.18 -5.35 11.29
CA GLN A 518 -14.68 -6.45 12.10
C GLN A 518 -15.89 -7.13 11.45
N CYS A 519 -15.78 -8.44 11.34
CA CYS A 519 -16.92 -9.30 11.02
C CYS A 519 -17.37 -10.12 12.23
N ALA A 520 -18.59 -10.60 12.20
CA ALA A 520 -19.18 -11.34 13.32
C ALA A 520 -18.45 -12.66 13.63
N ASP A 521 -17.73 -13.23 12.66
CA ASP A 521 -16.87 -14.40 12.85
C ASP A 521 -15.40 -14.08 12.53
N SER A 522 -14.66 -13.60 13.53
CA SER A 522 -13.24 -13.25 13.42
C SER A 522 -12.29 -14.44 13.33
N ARG A 523 -12.81 -15.69 13.43
CA ARG A 523 -11.97 -16.89 13.45
C ARG A 523 -11.39 -17.27 12.10
N LEU A 524 -12.02 -16.81 11.03
CA LEU A 524 -11.57 -17.03 9.65
C LEU A 524 -11.59 -15.69 8.93
N TRP A 525 -10.59 -15.43 8.14
CA TRP A 525 -10.51 -14.30 7.22
C TRP A 525 -11.59 -14.45 6.15
N VAL A 526 -12.82 -14.11 6.50
CA VAL A 526 -13.96 -14.25 5.60
C VAL A 526 -14.15 -12.93 4.88
N GLN A 527 -14.28 -13.00 3.58
CA GLN A 527 -14.70 -11.88 2.76
C GLN A 527 -16.20 -11.90 2.59
N GLY A 528 -16.82 -10.74 2.60
CA GLY A 528 -18.25 -10.59 2.40
C GLY A 528 -18.56 -9.61 1.30
N ASN A 529 -19.66 -9.82 0.59
CA ASN A 529 -20.26 -8.77 -0.22
C ASN A 529 -21.00 -7.82 0.70
N VAL A 530 -20.71 -6.55 0.55
CA VAL A 530 -21.61 -5.49 0.97
C VAL A 530 -22.54 -5.20 -0.19
N VAL A 531 -23.64 -4.60 0.10
CA VAL A 531 -24.61 -4.09 -0.86
C VAL A 531 -24.03 -2.95 -1.71
N ASP A 532 -24.83 -2.41 -2.58
CA ASP A 532 -24.53 -1.30 -3.46
C ASP A 532 -24.00 -0.10 -2.67
N VAL A 533 -22.90 0.47 -3.12
CA VAL A 533 -22.23 1.62 -2.51
C VAL A 533 -22.02 2.69 -3.57
N LEU A 534 -22.39 3.93 -3.24
CA LEU A 534 -22.11 5.08 -4.08
C LEU A 534 -21.07 5.98 -3.42
N THR A 535 -19.91 6.12 -4.08
CA THR A 535 -18.83 7.00 -3.65
C THR A 535 -18.75 8.22 -4.55
N LYS A 536 -18.70 9.41 -3.96
CA LYS A 536 -18.53 10.69 -4.65
C LYS A 536 -17.40 11.47 -4.00
N GLY A 537 -16.61 12.18 -4.80
CA GLY A 537 -15.52 12.94 -4.20
C GLY A 537 -14.92 14.01 -5.07
N VAL A 538 -14.06 14.79 -4.41
CA VAL A 538 -13.24 15.84 -5.00
C VAL A 538 -11.81 15.69 -4.50
N GLU A 539 -10.86 15.73 -5.41
CA GLU A 539 -9.43 15.71 -5.14
C GLU A 539 -8.83 17.04 -5.64
N LEU A 540 -8.07 17.73 -4.78
CA LEU A 540 -7.39 18.99 -5.08
C LEU A 540 -5.90 18.84 -4.83
N ASN A 541 -5.08 19.23 -5.81
CA ASN A 541 -3.63 19.25 -5.70
C ASN A 541 -3.13 20.63 -6.09
N LEU A 542 -2.34 21.28 -5.25
CA LEU A 542 -1.72 22.56 -5.53
C LEU A 542 -0.24 22.50 -5.18
N GLY A 543 0.60 23.00 -6.07
CA GLY A 543 2.04 23.19 -5.87
C GLY A 543 2.44 24.63 -6.21
N TYR A 544 3.25 25.24 -5.36
CA TYR A 544 3.78 26.58 -5.61
C TYR A 544 5.23 26.68 -5.21
N GLN A 545 6.07 27.18 -6.13
CA GLN A 545 7.47 27.48 -5.87
C GLN A 545 7.64 28.99 -5.63
N TRP A 546 7.95 29.35 -4.39
CA TRP A 546 8.20 30.75 -4.01
C TRP A 546 9.69 30.97 -3.80
N ASP A 547 10.30 31.82 -4.63
CA ASP A 547 11.72 32.16 -4.54
C ASP A 547 11.88 33.60 -4.00
N ILE A 548 12.59 33.76 -2.89
CA ILE A 548 12.89 35.05 -2.26
C ILE A 548 14.40 35.22 -2.19
N GLY A 549 14.97 35.86 -3.20
CA GLY A 549 16.42 35.97 -3.34
C GLY A 549 17.09 34.62 -3.51
N SER A 550 17.90 34.20 -2.55
CA SER A 550 18.55 32.87 -2.53
C SER A 550 17.79 31.82 -1.76
N VAL A 551 16.63 32.16 -1.18
CA VAL A 551 15.79 31.21 -0.44
C VAL A 551 14.73 30.65 -1.37
N GLN A 552 14.62 29.34 -1.43
CA GLN A 552 13.57 28.62 -2.15
C GLN A 552 12.54 28.08 -1.15
N LEU A 553 11.25 28.33 -1.40
CA LEU A 553 10.14 27.95 -0.56
C LEU A 553 9.13 27.13 -1.38
N PRO A 554 9.31 25.82 -1.52
CA PRO A 554 8.30 24.95 -2.12
C PRO A 554 7.13 24.74 -1.17
N LEU A 555 5.93 24.84 -1.70
CA LEU A 555 4.66 24.61 -0.98
C LEU A 555 3.82 23.62 -1.76
N VAL A 556 3.26 22.64 -1.08
CA VAL A 556 2.34 21.64 -1.66
C VAL A 556 1.11 21.51 -0.76
N LEU A 557 -0.07 21.50 -1.36
CA LEU A 557 -1.33 21.22 -0.69
C LEU A 557 -2.08 20.15 -1.47
N ASN A 558 -2.41 19.06 -0.80
CA ASN A 558 -3.27 17.99 -1.29
C ASN A 558 -4.49 17.89 -0.38
N TYR A 559 -5.67 17.89 -0.97
CA TYR A 559 -6.93 17.78 -0.24
C TYR A 559 -7.84 16.79 -0.96
N GLN A 560 -8.49 15.93 -0.20
CA GLN A 560 -9.51 15.00 -0.67
C GLN A 560 -10.78 15.16 0.16
N TYR A 561 -11.89 15.21 -0.52
CA TYR A 561 -13.23 14.98 0.04
C TYR A 561 -13.82 13.75 -0.61
N SER A 562 -14.30 12.78 0.18
CA SER A 562 -14.92 11.56 -0.29
C SER A 562 -16.12 11.22 0.60
N ASN A 563 -17.28 11.06 -0.01
CA ASN A 563 -18.47 10.57 0.66
C ASN A 563 -18.85 9.21 0.04
N SER A 564 -18.94 8.18 0.88
CA SER A 564 -19.27 6.82 0.51
C SER A 564 -20.44 6.33 1.34
N GLU A 565 -21.55 6.01 0.69
CA GLU A 565 -22.82 5.66 1.33
C GLU A 565 -23.39 4.36 0.77
N TYR A 566 -23.92 3.53 1.66
CA TYR A 566 -24.72 2.37 1.27
C TYR A 566 -26.01 2.81 0.58
N GLN A 567 -26.37 2.16 -0.51
CA GLN A 567 -27.56 2.52 -1.29
C GLN A 567 -28.77 1.66 -0.95
N THR A 568 -28.57 0.49 -0.34
CA THR A 568 -29.62 -0.46 0.00
C THR A 568 -29.45 -0.96 1.43
N ASN A 569 -30.54 -1.42 2.06
CA ASN A 569 -30.46 -2.07 3.36
C ASN A 569 -30.04 -3.52 3.19
N SER A 570 -29.12 -4.00 4.02
CA SER A 570 -28.73 -5.39 4.04
C SER A 570 -28.37 -5.83 5.45
N CYS A 571 -28.62 -7.10 5.73
CA CYS A 571 -28.14 -7.76 6.93
C CYS A 571 -27.48 -9.08 6.51
N ASN A 572 -26.22 -9.27 6.88
CA ASN A 572 -25.55 -10.54 6.71
C ASN A 572 -24.78 -10.92 8.00
N GLU A 573 -24.41 -12.19 8.11
CA GLU A 573 -23.72 -12.69 9.30
C GLU A 573 -22.29 -12.16 9.42
N ILE A 574 -21.71 -11.69 8.31
CA ILE A 574 -20.33 -11.21 8.24
C ILE A 574 -20.23 -9.75 8.67
N GLN A 575 -21.15 -8.89 8.21
CA GLN A 575 -21.09 -7.44 8.42
C GLN A 575 -22.19 -6.89 9.33
N GLY A 576 -23.20 -7.73 9.74
CA GLY A 576 -24.38 -7.27 10.40
C GLY A 576 -25.33 -6.53 9.48
N CYS A 577 -26.06 -5.55 10.04
CA CYS A 577 -27.06 -4.78 9.31
C CYS A 577 -26.50 -3.41 8.92
N VAL A 578 -26.64 -3.06 7.65
CA VAL A 578 -26.40 -1.72 7.11
C VAL A 578 -27.71 -1.13 6.65
N VAL A 579 -27.88 0.17 6.76
CA VAL A 579 -29.06 0.92 6.34
C VAL A 579 -28.69 1.84 5.18
N ALA A 580 -29.55 1.96 4.18
CA ALA A 580 -29.32 2.91 3.09
C ALA A 580 -29.15 4.34 3.62
N GLY A 581 -28.07 5.00 3.18
CA GLY A 581 -27.64 6.32 3.64
C GLY A 581 -26.61 6.31 4.76
N ASP A 582 -26.33 5.15 5.39
CA ASP A 582 -25.20 5.02 6.30
C ASP A 582 -23.87 5.13 5.53
N ARG A 583 -22.85 5.68 6.19
CA ARG A 583 -21.52 5.80 5.61
C ARG A 583 -20.79 4.46 5.66
N VAL A 584 -19.93 4.26 4.66
CA VAL A 584 -18.95 3.17 4.72
C VAL A 584 -17.96 3.47 5.83
N ALA A 585 -17.83 2.54 6.77
CA ALA A 585 -16.97 2.68 7.93
C ALA A 585 -15.48 2.85 7.56
N TRP A 586 -14.67 3.39 8.45
CA TRP A 586 -13.21 3.53 8.40
C TRP A 586 -12.68 4.60 7.44
N LEU A 587 -13.51 5.18 6.59
CA LEU A 587 -13.10 6.16 5.59
C LEU A 587 -13.34 7.57 6.12
N PRO A 588 -12.29 8.40 6.28
CA PRO A 588 -12.48 9.80 6.60
C PRO A 588 -13.08 10.53 5.39
N GLU A 589 -14.08 11.39 5.62
CA GLU A 589 -14.64 12.20 4.52
C GLU A 589 -13.63 13.21 3.99
N GLN A 590 -12.77 13.72 4.85
CA GLN A 590 -11.79 14.73 4.49
C GLN A 590 -10.40 14.33 4.92
N GLN A 591 -9.47 14.48 3.99
CA GLN A 591 -8.05 14.31 4.23
C GLN A 591 -7.31 15.51 3.64
N LEU A 592 -6.30 16.00 4.35
CA LEU A 592 -5.44 17.08 3.88
C LEU A 592 -3.99 16.74 4.20
N HIS A 593 -3.12 16.99 3.22
CA HIS A 593 -1.69 17.03 3.40
C HIS A 593 -1.18 18.39 2.95
N PHE A 594 -0.47 19.08 3.83
CA PHE A 594 0.24 20.31 3.51
C PHE A 594 1.73 20.13 3.78
N SER A 595 2.55 20.45 2.80
CA SER A 595 4.01 20.45 2.91
C SER A 595 4.58 21.82 2.62
N ALA A 596 5.50 22.26 3.48
CA ALA A 596 6.27 23.48 3.28
C ALA A 596 7.76 23.21 3.46
N GLY A 597 8.55 23.58 2.46
CA GLY A 597 10.01 23.47 2.48
C GLY A 597 10.69 24.83 2.51
N MET A 598 11.94 24.85 2.97
CA MET A 598 12.86 25.98 2.84
C MET A 598 14.24 25.46 2.50
N LYS A 599 14.81 25.93 1.38
CA LYS A 599 16.19 25.65 1.01
C LYS A 599 16.99 26.95 0.97
N TYR A 600 18.08 27.00 1.73
CA TYR A 600 18.99 28.14 1.78
C TYR A 600 20.44 27.69 2.01
N ALA A 601 21.29 27.90 1.02
CA ALA A 601 22.68 27.45 1.04
C ALA A 601 22.78 25.94 1.34
N GLU A 602 23.42 25.55 2.43
CA GLU A 602 23.63 24.18 2.88
C GLU A 602 22.50 23.66 3.79
N TYR A 603 21.47 24.48 4.05
CA TYR A 603 20.38 24.14 4.96
C TYR A 603 19.10 23.83 4.20
N GLU A 604 18.42 22.77 4.62
CA GLU A 604 17.07 22.43 4.17
C GLU A 604 16.18 22.14 5.38
N LEU A 605 15.01 22.79 5.43
CA LEU A 605 13.99 22.60 6.45
C LEU A 605 12.68 22.19 5.76
N ASN A 606 11.96 21.24 6.33
CA ASN A 606 10.71 20.75 5.78
C ASN A 606 9.71 20.47 6.91
N ALA A 607 8.45 20.81 6.65
CA ALA A 607 7.34 20.53 7.53
C ALA A 607 6.21 19.87 6.75
N ASN A 608 5.61 18.83 7.31
CA ASN A 608 4.41 18.18 6.81
C ASN A 608 3.30 18.24 7.86
N VAL A 609 2.11 18.55 7.40
CA VAL A 609 0.89 18.53 8.22
C VAL A 609 -0.11 17.59 7.57
N PHE A 610 -0.57 16.60 8.32
CA PHE A 610 -1.63 15.68 7.92
C PHE A 610 -2.87 15.93 8.77
N TYR A 611 -4.02 15.91 8.13
CA TYR A 611 -5.33 16.02 8.75
C TYR A 611 -6.25 14.93 8.22
N GLN A 612 -6.99 14.31 9.10
CA GLN A 612 -8.10 13.41 8.77
C GLN A 612 -9.32 13.81 9.61
N SER A 613 -10.48 13.88 8.93
CA SER A 613 -11.75 14.10 9.63
C SER A 613 -12.13 12.90 10.50
N GLU A 614 -13.14 13.07 11.30
CA GLU A 614 -13.79 11.99 12.04
C GLU A 614 -14.15 10.83 11.11
N ARG A 615 -14.02 9.59 11.62
CA ARG A 615 -14.31 8.35 10.90
C ARG A 615 -15.30 7.51 11.70
N GLU A 616 -16.32 7.00 11.02
CA GLU A 616 -17.21 6.01 11.59
C GLU A 616 -16.47 4.73 11.92
N MET A 617 -16.86 4.08 13.01
CA MET A 617 -16.40 2.74 13.39
C MET A 617 -17.24 1.68 12.67
N GLY A 618 -16.71 0.49 12.53
CA GLY A 618 -17.48 -0.64 11.96
C GLY A 618 -18.80 -0.87 12.70
N GLN A 619 -19.80 -1.35 12.00
CA GLN A 619 -21.20 -1.43 12.45
C GLN A 619 -21.48 -2.45 13.56
N PHE A 620 -20.50 -3.27 13.93
CA PHE A 620 -20.63 -4.33 14.94
C PHE A 620 -20.27 -3.88 16.35
N GLY A 621 -20.73 -2.80 16.78
CA GLY A 621 -20.53 -2.34 18.14
C GLY A 621 -21.32 -1.05 18.32
N ALA A 622 -22.62 -1.20 18.55
CA ALA A 622 -23.54 -0.09 18.74
C ALA A 622 -23.09 0.94 19.81
N GLU A 623 -21.99 0.65 20.52
CA GLU A 623 -21.43 1.51 21.56
C GLU A 623 -20.03 2.07 21.24
N LEU A 624 -19.44 1.73 20.08
CA LEU A 624 -18.12 2.26 19.70
C LEU A 624 -18.24 3.73 19.28
N GLN A 625 -17.42 4.56 19.90
CA GLN A 625 -17.35 5.99 19.53
C GLN A 625 -16.59 6.14 18.21
N PRO A 626 -16.98 7.08 17.34
CA PRO A 626 -16.22 7.36 16.14
C PRO A 626 -14.80 7.82 16.49
N ILE A 627 -13.84 7.51 15.62
CA ILE A 627 -12.48 8.04 15.75
C ILE A 627 -12.53 9.54 15.47
N ALA A 628 -12.15 10.33 16.46
CA ALA A 628 -12.17 11.79 16.38
C ALA A 628 -11.22 12.32 15.29
N VAL A 629 -11.38 13.60 14.98
CA VAL A 629 -10.46 14.35 14.10
C VAL A 629 -9.01 14.18 14.55
N GLN A 630 -8.11 13.95 13.61
CA GLN A 630 -6.69 13.73 13.87
C GLN A 630 -5.81 14.72 13.09
N TRP A 631 -4.76 15.20 13.77
CA TRP A 631 -3.71 16.02 13.19
C TRP A 631 -2.34 15.42 13.49
N ARG A 632 -1.47 15.39 12.49
CA ARG A 632 -0.07 15.03 12.69
C ARG A 632 0.82 16.07 12.03
N VAL A 633 1.90 16.44 12.70
CA VAL A 633 2.92 17.35 12.19
C VAL A 633 4.27 16.66 12.24
N ASP A 634 4.97 16.59 11.11
CA ASP A 634 6.32 16.05 11.01
C ASP A 634 7.27 17.16 10.55
N LEU A 635 8.49 17.21 11.12
CA LEU A 635 9.54 18.16 10.76
C LEU A 635 10.81 17.41 10.38
N ALA A 636 11.56 17.97 9.41
CA ALA A 636 12.92 17.53 9.08
C ALA A 636 13.83 18.73 8.86
N ALA A 637 15.10 18.59 9.25
CA ALA A 637 16.15 19.58 9.07
C ALA A 637 17.41 18.86 8.60
N ASN A 638 17.95 19.27 7.45
CA ASN A 638 19.14 18.68 6.84
C ASN A 638 20.24 19.72 6.74
N TYR A 639 21.45 19.31 6.98
CA TYR A 639 22.66 20.13 6.80
C TYR A 639 23.68 19.37 5.93
N HIS A 640 24.00 19.94 4.78
CA HIS A 640 24.97 19.41 3.83
C HIS A 640 26.35 20.01 4.11
N PHE A 641 27.29 19.25 4.69
CA PHE A 641 28.66 19.69 4.88
C PHE A 641 29.36 19.93 3.54
N ASP A 642 29.11 19.07 2.59
CA ASP A 642 29.54 19.10 1.22
C ASP A 642 28.63 18.18 0.36
N ARG A 643 29.00 17.93 -0.90
CA ARG A 643 28.21 17.05 -1.80
C ARG A 643 28.20 15.58 -1.38
N HIS A 644 29.07 15.16 -0.45
CA HIS A 644 29.23 13.77 -0.02
C HIS A 644 28.68 13.50 1.38
N HIS A 645 28.63 14.51 2.24
CA HIS A 645 28.35 14.35 3.67
C HIS A 645 27.16 15.20 4.11
N GLU A 646 26.20 14.53 4.72
CA GLU A 646 24.97 15.15 5.23
C GLU A 646 24.66 14.60 6.63
N ILE A 647 24.19 15.47 7.51
CA ILE A 647 23.55 15.11 8.77
C ILE A 647 22.10 15.60 8.74
N TYR A 648 21.20 14.81 9.28
CA TYR A 648 19.80 15.20 9.36
C TYR A 648 19.22 14.92 10.73
N PHE A 649 18.21 15.71 11.06
CA PHE A 649 17.37 15.55 12.23
C PHE A 649 15.90 15.55 11.80
N ARG A 650 15.12 14.59 12.28
CA ARG A 650 13.73 14.44 11.93
C ARG A 650 12.91 14.22 13.20
N VAL A 651 11.71 14.80 13.26
CA VAL A 651 10.73 14.56 14.31
C VAL A 651 9.42 14.15 13.65
N GLU A 652 8.92 13.00 13.98
CA GLU A 652 7.61 12.52 13.61
C GLU A 652 6.64 12.75 14.75
N ASN A 653 5.37 13.08 14.43
CA ASN A 653 4.32 13.41 15.40
C ASN A 653 4.79 14.47 16.42
N LEU A 654 5.25 15.63 15.94
CA LEU A 654 5.77 16.73 16.77
C LEU A 654 4.83 17.14 17.90
N LEU A 655 3.51 17.06 17.65
CA LEU A 655 2.49 17.46 18.61
C LEU A 655 2.27 16.43 19.72
N ASP A 656 2.85 15.24 19.60
CA ASP A 656 2.71 14.11 20.53
C ASP A 656 1.25 13.68 20.74
N GLU A 657 0.49 13.67 19.63
CA GLU A 657 -0.92 13.29 19.64
C GLU A 657 -1.06 11.77 19.65
N SER A 658 -2.01 11.25 20.44
CA SER A 658 -2.37 9.84 20.44
C SER A 658 -3.25 9.53 19.22
N LEU A 659 -2.64 9.20 18.11
CA LEU A 659 -3.32 8.99 16.83
C LEU A 659 -3.88 7.55 16.76
N VAL A 660 -5.20 7.44 16.80
CA VAL A 660 -5.90 6.16 16.71
C VAL A 660 -5.86 5.64 15.27
N THR A 661 -5.30 4.46 15.06
CA THR A 661 -5.32 3.76 13.77
C THR A 661 -6.61 2.99 13.60
N THR A 662 -6.96 2.21 14.61
CA THR A 662 -8.21 1.42 14.65
C THR A 662 -8.81 1.48 16.04
N ALA A 663 -10.12 1.34 16.10
CA ALA A 663 -10.84 1.06 17.31
C ALA A 663 -11.95 0.05 17.01
N SER A 664 -12.03 -1.02 17.78
CA SER A 664 -12.86 -2.17 17.49
C SER A 664 -13.31 -2.88 18.77
N ASN A 665 -14.09 -3.93 18.67
CA ASN A 665 -14.44 -4.75 19.83
C ASN A 665 -13.22 -5.43 20.48
N SER A 666 -12.13 -5.61 19.72
CA SER A 666 -10.84 -6.07 20.24
C SER A 666 -9.95 -4.93 20.78
N GLY A 667 -10.46 -3.71 20.90
CA GLY A 667 -9.80 -2.57 21.54
C GLY A 667 -9.36 -1.45 20.59
N ILE A 668 -8.68 -0.47 21.15
CA ILE A 668 -8.15 0.72 20.47
C ILE A 668 -6.66 0.52 20.22
N ARG A 669 -6.22 0.77 18.99
CA ARG A 669 -4.80 0.77 18.60
C ARG A 669 -4.40 2.14 18.08
N SER A 670 -3.16 2.53 18.36
CA SER A 670 -2.62 3.85 18.01
C SER A 670 -1.33 3.73 17.20
N GLU A 671 -0.95 4.82 16.53
CA GLU A 671 0.40 5.04 16.04
C GLU A 671 1.35 5.37 17.20
N ASN A 672 2.64 5.35 16.91
CA ASN A 672 3.68 5.83 17.82
C ASN A 672 3.46 7.30 18.19
N GLY A 673 3.78 7.66 19.42
CA GLY A 673 3.87 9.03 19.90
C GLY A 673 4.96 9.80 19.13
N ARG A 674 5.47 10.88 19.74
CA ARG A 674 6.55 11.66 19.14
C ARG A 674 7.88 10.93 19.18
N ILE A 675 8.46 10.66 18.00
CA ILE A 675 9.79 10.07 17.84
C ILE A 675 10.73 11.08 17.16
N SER A 676 11.95 11.17 17.69
CA SER A 676 13.02 12.00 17.10
C SER A 676 14.14 11.13 16.57
N TYR A 677 14.61 11.42 15.37
CA TYR A 677 15.63 10.69 14.65
C TYR A 677 16.83 11.57 14.38
N LEU A 678 18.02 10.99 14.43
CA LEU A 678 19.28 11.58 14.02
C LEU A 678 19.97 10.62 13.06
N GLY A 679 20.35 11.14 11.89
CA GLY A 679 21.02 10.32 10.89
C GLY A 679 22.17 11.02 10.20
N TYR A 680 23.04 10.19 9.62
CA TYR A 680 24.17 10.62 8.83
C TYR A 680 24.18 9.88 7.49
N GLN A 681 24.32 10.61 6.41
CA GLN A 681 24.41 10.06 5.06
C GLN A 681 25.75 10.39 4.41
N TRP A 682 26.37 9.39 3.82
CA TRP A 682 27.58 9.50 3.02
C TRP A 682 27.30 9.06 1.58
N ARG A 683 27.57 9.95 0.62
CA ARG A 683 27.49 9.69 -0.83
C ARG A 683 28.91 9.51 -1.38
N PHE A 684 29.21 8.44 -2.10
CA PHE A 684 30.54 8.07 -2.57
C PHE A 684 30.58 7.63 -4.04
#